data_c7192f61771ec879182d66cacf8defbb
#
_entry.id   c7192f61771ec879182d66cacf8defbb
#
_cell.length_a   1.000
_cell.length_b   1.000
_cell.length_c   1.000
_cell.angle_alpha   90.00
_cell.angle_beta   90.00
_cell.angle_gamma   90.00
#
_symmetry.space_group_name_H-M   'P 1'
#
loop_
_entity.id
_entity.type
_entity.pdbx_description
1 polymer ?
#
loop_
_entity_poly.entity_id
_entity_poly.type
_entity_poly.pdbx_seq_one_letter_code
_entity_poly.pdbx_strand_id
1 'polypeptide(L)'
;MIKHRFFLFFVFLISFLNIKAQYSNSVLGQWRDHLSYYLTNSVNKTDNKILVGSESSLFYYNPITDECERFSKVNGLSDAGVVLTAYDPETKTTIVTYENSNIDIVQNNKVYNISDIRIRSIEGSKEINSIYFNDSKAYLSCGFGIVVLDLKRKEIYDTYYVGENSSKIKVYAVTINDTSIFAASVNGLLYAPKNSTALAASQTWKKVPNIANQGKDDLEITNLLSLGNGKILITIPIAETTFCDTYTFDGENWITIFENEYIKRLRLSEGKLIKIAYRSLNIYDVNNLVNGGEIYHLSDEWNPVHGIHLDVNDAIVDSQDLWLAHQTKGLIRLKDYRNSTHNKSEHFPDGPKSNHIYSITSSEDGKIYIAPGGKTIQNAPHGLASDIYTFDGWWWQSLSEVEGQDTIKDLLNVTIDPNDASHLMASSWWNGVVEIKDNKIVNVYNYANTDSVIQRHPYCYRIASVQYDVSGNLLIANSLVENGFCYLNYHNEWGAFETYSFVGENELLGMCLDKNYHYKFLWTSNNKILVINNDGNKILLDPNKGALDESTKVNCVVQDMDGEMWIGTDKGIKVAYGIENIFETSDGLHSNTECNNIIYQENGIAQYLLNFENVTCIMIDGGNRKWVGTERNGIYVLSPTGGEQIYHFTAENSPLISNRIISMAQNGKTGEVFIGTDRGLISYKAESIQGAKESGKLIAYPNPLRPHHSGTIAIKGFVSDSDVRITDMAGNSVAHLKSIGGQAVWDGKNFNGEDVAAGVYLIFSSAEEGKHTASGKVLIIR
;
A
#
# COMPACT_ATOMS: atom_id res chain seq x y z
N MET A 1 -13.66 12.68 -48.63
CA MET A 1 -12.96 11.68 -47.78
C MET A 1 -11.85 12.29 -46.90
N ILE A 2 -11.12 13.32 -47.31
CA ILE A 2 -10.04 13.92 -46.53
C ILE A 2 -10.53 14.80 -45.38
N LYS A 3 -11.66 15.51 -45.51
CA LYS A 3 -12.26 16.33 -44.43
C LYS A 3 -12.80 15.53 -43.24
N HIS A 4 -13.27 14.31 -43.47
CA HIS A 4 -13.77 13.45 -42.34
C HIS A 4 -12.65 12.80 -41.54
N ARG A 5 -11.47 12.54 -42.13
CA ARG A 5 -10.32 12.02 -41.39
C ARG A 5 -9.67 13.06 -40.49
N PHE A 6 -9.67 14.33 -40.92
CA PHE A 6 -9.17 15.44 -40.08
C PHE A 6 -10.07 15.74 -38.88
N PHE A 7 -11.39 15.60 -39.03
CA PHE A 7 -12.35 15.81 -37.95
C PHE A 7 -12.26 14.67 -36.89
N LEU A 8 -12.11 13.43 -37.32
CA LEU A 8 -11.89 12.29 -36.43
C LEU A 8 -10.55 12.39 -35.67
N PHE A 9 -9.49 12.85 -36.32
CA PHE A 9 -8.18 13.07 -35.70
C PHE A 9 -8.21 14.21 -34.68
N PHE A 10 -8.98 15.25 -34.96
CA PHE A 10 -9.15 16.39 -34.05
C PHE A 10 -10.05 16.05 -32.84
N VAL A 11 -11.07 15.25 -33.03
CA VAL A 11 -11.93 14.73 -31.92
C VAL A 11 -11.12 13.74 -31.06
N PHE A 12 -10.26 12.91 -31.65
CA PHE A 12 -9.37 12.01 -30.91
C PHE A 12 -8.30 12.80 -30.12
N LEU A 13 -7.74 13.88 -30.70
CA LEU A 13 -6.78 14.75 -30.01
C LEU A 13 -7.43 15.54 -28.85
N ILE A 14 -8.69 15.96 -29.01
CA ILE A 14 -9.45 16.65 -27.96
C ILE A 14 -9.84 15.68 -26.85
N SER A 15 -10.14 14.41 -27.14
CA SER A 15 -10.39 13.40 -26.11
C SER A 15 -9.15 13.05 -25.30
N PHE A 16 -7.97 13.00 -25.93
CA PHE A 16 -6.68 12.85 -25.23
C PHE A 16 -6.32 14.06 -24.36
N LEU A 17 -6.63 15.29 -24.80
CA LEU A 17 -6.40 16.50 -24.02
C LEU A 17 -7.34 16.61 -22.81
N ASN A 18 -8.55 16.10 -22.90
CA ASN A 18 -9.49 16.09 -21.76
C ASN A 18 -9.16 15.02 -20.71
N ILE A 19 -8.56 13.90 -21.10
CA ILE A 19 -8.09 12.87 -20.17
C ILE A 19 -6.90 13.38 -19.34
N LYS A 20 -6.01 14.18 -19.94
CA LYS A 20 -4.88 14.79 -19.21
C LYS A 20 -5.28 15.83 -18.17
N ALA A 21 -6.46 16.46 -18.29
CA ALA A 21 -6.91 17.49 -17.35
C ALA A 21 -7.45 16.90 -16.01
N GLN A 22 -7.80 15.63 -15.97
CA GLN A 22 -8.48 15.03 -14.81
C GLN A 22 -7.51 14.62 -13.69
N TYR A 23 -6.22 14.39 -13.97
CA TYR A 23 -5.23 13.94 -12.98
C TYR A 23 -4.30 15.04 -12.42
N SER A 24 -4.14 16.18 -13.10
CA SER A 24 -3.22 17.25 -12.65
C SER A 24 -3.77 18.15 -11.54
N ASN A 25 -5.01 17.98 -11.12
CA ASN A 25 -5.76 18.90 -10.27
C ASN A 25 -6.28 18.28 -8.96
N SER A 26 -5.45 17.48 -8.24
CA SER A 26 -5.80 17.10 -6.88
C SER A 26 -5.93 18.35 -6.02
N VAL A 27 -7.09 18.52 -5.38
CA VAL A 27 -7.38 19.61 -4.46
C VAL A 27 -6.55 19.42 -3.19
N LEU A 28 -6.14 20.51 -2.55
CA LEU A 28 -5.44 20.45 -1.26
C LEU A 28 -6.27 19.64 -0.26
N GLY A 29 -5.59 18.79 0.52
CA GLY A 29 -6.22 17.91 1.49
C GLY A 29 -6.80 16.62 0.91
N GLN A 30 -6.73 16.39 -0.40
CA GLN A 30 -7.20 15.15 -1.02
C GLN A 30 -6.20 14.00 -0.87
N TRP A 31 -6.75 12.81 -0.66
CA TRP A 31 -6.04 11.54 -0.68
C TRP A 31 -6.23 10.86 -2.03
N ARG A 32 -5.22 10.08 -2.44
CA ARG A 32 -5.27 9.22 -3.63
C ARG A 32 -4.70 7.86 -3.29
N ASP A 33 -5.27 6.82 -3.89
CA ASP A 33 -4.72 5.47 -3.82
C ASP A 33 -3.74 5.21 -4.97
N HIS A 34 -2.68 4.47 -4.66
CA HIS A 34 -1.68 3.96 -5.58
C HIS A 34 -1.48 2.47 -5.28
N LEU A 35 -2.59 1.73 -5.14
CA LEU A 35 -2.57 0.34 -4.75
C LEU A 35 -2.28 -0.58 -5.93
N SER A 36 -1.71 -1.73 -5.63
CA SER A 36 -1.59 -2.82 -6.59
C SER A 36 -2.94 -3.52 -6.77
N TYR A 37 -3.32 -3.73 -8.01
CA TYR A 37 -4.49 -4.51 -8.40
C TYR A 37 -4.11 -5.81 -9.13
N TYR A 38 -2.81 -6.15 -9.13
CA TYR A 38 -2.29 -7.35 -9.78
C TYR A 38 -2.58 -8.62 -8.96
N LEU A 39 -2.50 -8.55 -7.63
CA LEU A 39 -2.86 -9.65 -6.74
C LEU A 39 -4.35 -9.59 -6.43
N THR A 40 -5.12 -10.52 -7.02
CA THR A 40 -6.56 -10.62 -6.82
C THR A 40 -6.92 -11.90 -6.08
N ASN A 41 -7.86 -11.82 -5.13
CA ASN A 41 -8.24 -12.90 -4.22
C ASN A 41 -9.65 -13.45 -4.45
N SER A 42 -10.53 -12.68 -5.09
CA SER A 42 -11.91 -13.08 -5.36
C SER A 42 -12.46 -12.45 -6.63
N VAL A 43 -13.39 -13.15 -7.30
CA VAL A 43 -14.11 -12.64 -8.46
C VAL A 43 -15.59 -12.97 -8.34
N ASN A 44 -16.46 -12.00 -8.64
CA ASN A 44 -17.92 -12.17 -8.60
C ASN A 44 -18.55 -11.46 -9.79
N LYS A 45 -19.64 -12.04 -10.31
CA LYS A 45 -20.48 -11.36 -11.29
C LYS A 45 -21.52 -10.52 -10.56
N THR A 46 -21.62 -9.26 -10.93
CA THR A 46 -22.74 -8.38 -10.57
C THR A 46 -23.72 -8.30 -11.75
N ASP A 47 -24.74 -7.46 -11.71
CA ASP A 47 -25.73 -7.34 -12.78
C ASP A 47 -25.06 -7.10 -14.16
N ASN A 48 -24.05 -6.22 -14.23
CA ASN A 48 -23.43 -5.80 -15.48
C ASN A 48 -21.90 -5.58 -15.40
N LYS A 49 -21.26 -5.85 -14.27
CA LYS A 49 -19.82 -5.71 -14.04
C LYS A 49 -19.26 -6.96 -13.38
N ILE A 50 -17.97 -7.12 -13.47
CA ILE A 50 -17.21 -8.12 -12.70
C ILE A 50 -16.62 -7.40 -11.49
N LEU A 51 -16.98 -7.85 -10.30
CA LEU A 51 -16.41 -7.41 -9.02
C LEU A 51 -15.18 -8.23 -8.71
N VAL A 52 -14.06 -7.59 -8.43
CA VAL A 52 -12.78 -8.23 -8.15
C VAL A 52 -12.22 -7.71 -6.83
N GLY A 53 -11.99 -8.60 -5.89
CA GLY A 53 -11.26 -8.29 -4.67
C GLY A 53 -9.76 -8.39 -4.90
N SER A 54 -9.01 -7.41 -4.40
CA SER A 54 -7.55 -7.43 -4.35
C SER A 54 -7.06 -7.34 -2.89
N GLU A 55 -5.77 -7.45 -2.67
CA GLU A 55 -5.18 -7.51 -1.32
C GLU A 55 -5.59 -6.35 -0.41
N SER A 56 -5.58 -5.12 -0.91
CA SER A 56 -5.85 -3.92 -0.09
C SER A 56 -7.12 -3.17 -0.48
N SER A 57 -7.82 -3.60 -1.53
CA SER A 57 -8.96 -2.90 -2.13
C SER A 57 -9.79 -3.81 -3.02
N LEU A 58 -10.69 -3.24 -3.81
CA LEU A 58 -11.42 -3.94 -4.86
C LEU A 58 -11.60 -3.04 -6.09
N PHE A 59 -12.01 -3.62 -7.21
CA PHE A 59 -12.43 -2.87 -8.38
C PHE A 59 -13.59 -3.56 -9.11
N TYR A 60 -14.31 -2.76 -9.89
CA TYR A 60 -15.33 -3.25 -10.82
C TYR A 60 -14.80 -3.12 -12.25
N TYR A 61 -14.83 -4.21 -12.99
CA TYR A 61 -14.55 -4.21 -14.41
C TYR A 61 -15.86 -4.25 -15.21
N ASN A 62 -16.01 -3.35 -16.17
CA ASN A 62 -17.15 -3.32 -17.08
C ASN A 62 -16.77 -3.96 -18.43
N PRO A 63 -17.28 -5.16 -18.76
CA PRO A 63 -16.95 -5.85 -20.01
C PRO A 63 -17.44 -5.14 -21.29
N ILE A 64 -18.37 -4.17 -21.18
CA ILE A 64 -18.94 -3.44 -22.30
C ILE A 64 -18.09 -2.23 -22.67
N THR A 65 -17.64 -1.46 -21.64
CA THR A 65 -16.84 -0.24 -21.85
C THR A 65 -15.34 -0.48 -21.77
N ASP A 66 -14.92 -1.67 -21.34
CA ASP A 66 -13.51 -2.05 -21.07
C ASP A 66 -12.84 -1.13 -20.04
N GLU A 67 -13.59 -0.73 -19.00
CA GLU A 67 -13.14 0.19 -17.97
C GLU A 67 -13.07 -0.50 -16.60
N CYS A 68 -12.03 -0.16 -15.83
CA CYS A 68 -11.87 -0.53 -14.43
C CYS A 68 -12.19 0.65 -13.53
N GLU A 69 -13.10 0.45 -12.58
CA GLU A 69 -13.46 1.43 -11.55
C GLU A 69 -12.90 0.99 -10.20
N ARG A 70 -11.96 1.76 -9.65
CA ARG A 70 -11.33 1.48 -8.35
C ARG A 70 -12.31 1.74 -7.22
N PHE A 71 -12.22 0.92 -6.18
CA PHE A 71 -12.95 1.14 -4.95
C PHE A 71 -12.09 0.74 -3.75
N SER A 72 -11.58 1.75 -3.05
CA SER A 72 -10.64 1.63 -1.94
C SER A 72 -11.09 2.47 -0.74
N LYS A 73 -10.30 2.49 0.31
CA LYS A 73 -10.57 3.32 1.49
C LYS A 73 -10.58 4.82 1.16
N VAL A 74 -9.81 5.26 0.16
CA VAL A 74 -9.79 6.66 -0.29
C VAL A 74 -11.13 7.12 -0.86
N ASN A 75 -11.89 6.22 -1.48
CA ASN A 75 -13.16 6.56 -2.13
C ASN A 75 -14.37 5.84 -1.55
N GLY A 76 -14.28 5.38 -0.29
CA GLY A 76 -15.46 5.03 0.48
C GLY A 76 -15.45 3.74 1.28
N LEU A 77 -14.55 2.79 1.04
CA LEU A 77 -14.42 1.62 1.91
C LEU A 77 -14.00 2.03 3.32
N SER A 78 -14.48 1.31 4.32
CA SER A 78 -14.19 1.62 5.72
C SER A 78 -12.81 1.14 6.17
N ASP A 79 -12.24 0.17 5.46
CA ASP A 79 -10.96 -0.43 5.86
C ASP A 79 -10.12 -0.88 4.63
N ALA A 80 -8.93 -1.41 4.88
CA ALA A 80 -8.07 -2.07 3.92
C ALA A 80 -7.81 -3.53 4.33
N GLY A 81 -7.16 -4.33 3.47
CA GLY A 81 -6.97 -5.76 3.73
C GLY A 81 -8.24 -6.57 3.44
N VAL A 82 -8.71 -6.48 2.19
CA VAL A 82 -9.91 -7.21 1.73
C VAL A 82 -9.64 -8.70 1.68
N VAL A 83 -10.46 -9.48 2.37
CA VAL A 83 -10.36 -10.95 2.43
C VAL A 83 -11.35 -11.60 1.47
N LEU A 84 -12.64 -11.26 1.62
CA LEU A 84 -13.70 -11.82 0.77
C LEU A 84 -14.57 -10.72 0.21
N THR A 85 -14.99 -10.91 -1.04
CA THR A 85 -16.06 -10.14 -1.65
C THR A 85 -17.15 -11.09 -2.12
N ALA A 86 -18.41 -10.70 -1.97
CA ALA A 86 -19.55 -11.48 -2.47
C ALA A 86 -20.67 -10.52 -2.89
N TYR A 87 -21.42 -10.91 -3.92
CA TYR A 87 -22.54 -10.12 -4.45
C TYR A 87 -23.84 -10.90 -4.36
N ASP A 88 -24.85 -10.27 -3.75
CA ASP A 88 -26.22 -10.77 -3.71
C ASP A 88 -27.06 -10.13 -4.83
N PRO A 89 -27.48 -10.90 -5.85
CA PRO A 89 -28.27 -10.37 -6.94
C PRO A 89 -29.71 -10.00 -6.53
N GLU A 90 -30.26 -10.60 -5.47
CA GLU A 90 -31.62 -10.29 -4.99
C GLU A 90 -31.71 -8.86 -4.45
N THR A 91 -30.81 -8.49 -3.53
CA THR A 91 -30.79 -7.17 -2.91
C THR A 91 -29.86 -6.18 -3.63
N LYS A 92 -29.13 -6.63 -4.65
CA LYS A 92 -28.09 -5.86 -5.37
C LYS A 92 -27.03 -5.31 -4.42
N THR A 93 -26.57 -6.13 -3.52
CA THR A 93 -25.68 -5.74 -2.43
C THR A 93 -24.35 -6.47 -2.54
N THR A 94 -23.25 -5.73 -2.42
CA THR A 94 -21.92 -6.30 -2.25
C THR A 94 -21.56 -6.33 -0.76
N ILE A 95 -21.05 -7.46 -0.29
CA ILE A 95 -20.40 -7.57 1.02
C ILE A 95 -18.89 -7.61 0.80
N VAL A 96 -18.18 -6.84 1.60
CA VAL A 96 -16.71 -6.82 1.67
C VAL A 96 -16.32 -7.13 3.10
N THR A 97 -15.46 -8.12 3.31
CA THR A 97 -14.91 -8.46 4.63
C THR A 97 -13.42 -8.18 4.66
N TYR A 98 -12.92 -7.82 5.84
CA TYR A 98 -11.54 -7.42 6.05
C TYR A 98 -10.82 -8.35 7.03
N GLU A 99 -9.49 -8.35 7.00
CA GLU A 99 -8.63 -9.18 7.88
C GLU A 99 -8.90 -8.96 9.38
N ASN A 100 -9.29 -7.74 9.77
CA ASN A 100 -9.65 -7.40 11.14
C ASN A 100 -11.10 -7.73 11.48
N SER A 101 -11.81 -8.46 10.60
CA SER A 101 -13.22 -8.85 10.72
C SER A 101 -14.21 -7.68 10.70
N ASN A 102 -13.79 -6.51 10.18
CA ASN A 102 -14.69 -5.45 9.81
C ASN A 102 -15.49 -5.87 8.56
N ILE A 103 -16.66 -5.26 8.34
CA ILE A 103 -17.54 -5.62 7.22
C ILE A 103 -18.11 -4.34 6.61
N ASP A 104 -18.09 -4.24 5.28
CA ASP A 104 -18.84 -3.24 4.55
C ASP A 104 -19.96 -3.88 3.74
N ILE A 105 -21.13 -3.27 3.80
CA ILE A 105 -22.26 -3.54 2.93
C ILE A 105 -22.34 -2.40 1.91
N VAL A 106 -22.06 -2.69 0.64
CA VAL A 106 -22.09 -1.69 -0.44
C VAL A 106 -23.35 -1.86 -1.25
N GLN A 107 -24.18 -0.81 -1.30
CA GLN A 107 -25.42 -0.80 -2.06
C GLN A 107 -25.68 0.60 -2.65
N ASN A 108 -25.98 0.69 -3.94
CA ASN A 108 -26.23 1.95 -4.64
C ASN A 108 -25.10 2.99 -4.42
N ASN A 109 -23.86 2.58 -4.53
CA ASN A 109 -22.65 3.39 -4.30
C ASN A 109 -22.54 3.99 -2.89
N LYS A 110 -23.28 3.46 -1.91
CA LYS A 110 -23.14 3.80 -0.49
C LYS A 110 -22.55 2.64 0.28
N VAL A 111 -21.67 2.96 1.20
CA VAL A 111 -21.04 2.01 2.12
C VAL A 111 -21.69 2.13 3.49
N TYR A 112 -22.06 0.98 4.05
CA TYR A 112 -22.57 0.85 5.40
C TYR A 112 -21.64 -0.09 6.17
N ASN A 113 -20.93 0.47 7.14
CA ASN A 113 -19.97 -0.28 7.92
C ASN A 113 -20.63 -1.02 9.08
N ILE A 114 -20.26 -2.29 9.27
CA ILE A 114 -20.64 -3.11 10.43
C ILE A 114 -19.34 -3.53 11.13
N SER A 115 -19.01 -2.80 12.19
CA SER A 115 -17.77 -3.00 12.96
C SER A 115 -17.96 -3.88 14.21
N ASP A 116 -19.15 -4.40 14.45
CA ASP A 116 -19.50 -5.13 15.66
C ASP A 116 -18.57 -6.31 15.97
N ILE A 117 -18.25 -7.15 14.96
CA ILE A 117 -17.35 -8.29 15.15
C ILE A 117 -15.94 -7.80 15.49
N ARG A 118 -15.47 -6.75 14.81
CA ARG A 118 -14.15 -6.15 15.05
C ARG A 118 -14.01 -5.65 16.50
N ILE A 119 -15.01 -4.91 16.97
CA ILE A 119 -14.96 -4.21 18.27
C ILE A 119 -15.21 -5.15 19.44
N ARG A 120 -16.15 -6.10 19.33
CA ARG A 120 -16.51 -7.00 20.43
C ARG A 120 -15.35 -7.89 20.84
N SER A 121 -15.15 -8.05 22.15
CA SER A 121 -14.25 -9.09 22.67
C SER A 121 -14.92 -10.45 22.50
N ILE A 122 -14.37 -11.27 21.61
CA ILE A 122 -14.84 -12.64 21.32
C ILE A 122 -13.67 -13.58 21.60
N GLU A 123 -13.91 -14.63 22.36
CA GLU A 123 -12.92 -15.67 22.60
C GLU A 123 -12.69 -16.49 21.33
N GLY A 124 -11.43 -16.69 20.94
CA GLY A 124 -11.04 -17.40 19.73
C GLY A 124 -10.87 -16.49 18.50
N SER A 125 -10.76 -17.10 17.32
CA SER A 125 -10.58 -16.38 16.06
C SER A 125 -11.88 -15.70 15.64
N LYS A 126 -11.75 -14.45 15.13
CA LYS A 126 -12.87 -13.70 14.56
C LYS A 126 -12.93 -13.79 13.04
N GLU A 127 -12.01 -14.52 12.39
CA GLU A 127 -11.93 -14.60 10.93
C GLU A 127 -13.27 -14.96 10.29
N ILE A 128 -13.55 -14.38 9.11
CA ILE A 128 -14.72 -14.67 8.31
C ILE A 128 -14.28 -15.57 7.16
N ASN A 129 -14.74 -16.82 7.16
CA ASN A 129 -14.28 -17.87 6.26
C ASN A 129 -15.07 -17.93 4.95
N SER A 130 -16.38 -17.64 4.98
CA SER A 130 -17.25 -17.66 3.80
C SER A 130 -18.50 -16.81 4.00
N ILE A 131 -19.15 -16.49 2.89
CA ILE A 131 -20.39 -15.71 2.83
C ILE A 131 -21.39 -16.51 1.99
N TYR A 132 -22.58 -16.76 2.54
CA TYR A 132 -23.68 -17.42 1.85
C TYR A 132 -24.95 -16.56 1.92
N PHE A 133 -25.63 -16.38 0.78
CA PHE A 133 -26.85 -15.57 0.70
C PHE A 133 -28.12 -16.43 0.63
N ASN A 134 -29.13 -16.04 1.39
CA ASN A 134 -30.48 -16.60 1.29
C ASN A 134 -31.51 -15.62 1.86
N ASP A 135 -32.62 -15.40 1.15
CA ASP A 135 -33.79 -14.60 1.59
C ASP A 135 -33.37 -13.20 2.12
N SER A 136 -32.61 -12.45 1.33
CA SER A 136 -32.10 -11.12 1.68
C SER A 136 -31.23 -11.09 2.97
N LYS A 137 -30.66 -12.22 3.37
CA LYS A 137 -29.72 -12.36 4.48
C LYS A 137 -28.38 -12.88 3.97
N ALA A 138 -27.32 -12.49 4.65
CA ALA A 138 -25.99 -13.07 4.46
C ALA A 138 -25.58 -13.84 5.72
N TYR A 139 -25.21 -15.09 5.53
CA TYR A 139 -24.68 -15.97 6.57
C TYR A 139 -23.17 -15.97 6.48
N LEU A 140 -22.52 -15.37 7.47
CA LEU A 140 -21.06 -15.28 7.56
C LEU A 140 -20.56 -16.43 8.43
N SER A 141 -19.79 -17.33 7.85
CA SER A 141 -19.13 -18.40 8.60
C SER A 141 -17.89 -17.85 9.27
N CYS A 142 -17.85 -17.88 10.61
CA CYS A 142 -16.79 -17.25 11.39
C CYS A 142 -15.99 -18.26 12.21
N GLY A 143 -14.81 -17.84 12.70
CA GLY A 143 -13.98 -18.64 13.59
C GLY A 143 -14.63 -18.98 14.95
N PHE A 144 -15.82 -18.44 15.23
CA PHE A 144 -16.56 -18.63 16.50
C PHE A 144 -18.02 -19.06 16.33
N GLY A 145 -18.49 -19.25 15.10
CA GLY A 145 -19.88 -19.59 14.78
C GLY A 145 -20.38 -18.97 13.49
N ILE A 146 -21.66 -18.63 13.42
CA ILE A 146 -22.30 -18.05 12.24
C ILE A 146 -22.90 -16.68 12.60
N VAL A 147 -22.55 -15.64 11.89
CA VAL A 147 -23.18 -14.31 12.00
C VAL A 147 -24.13 -14.10 10.83
N VAL A 148 -25.35 -13.69 11.09
CA VAL A 148 -26.37 -13.45 10.07
C VAL A 148 -26.60 -11.95 9.93
N LEU A 149 -26.41 -11.42 8.74
CA LEU A 149 -26.70 -10.02 8.40
C LEU A 149 -28.06 -9.90 7.74
N ASP A 150 -28.84 -8.90 8.12
CA ASP A 150 -30.01 -8.44 7.37
C ASP A 150 -29.56 -7.39 6.34
N LEU A 151 -29.59 -7.75 5.07
CA LEU A 151 -29.13 -6.86 3.98
C LEU A 151 -30.07 -5.68 3.70
N LYS A 152 -31.35 -5.78 4.08
CA LYS A 152 -32.31 -4.67 3.93
C LYS A 152 -32.14 -3.66 5.06
N ARG A 153 -31.93 -4.14 6.30
CA ARG A 153 -31.73 -3.28 7.48
C ARG A 153 -30.28 -2.83 7.64
N LYS A 154 -29.33 -3.59 7.03
CA LYS A 154 -27.88 -3.35 7.14
C LYS A 154 -27.37 -3.41 8.56
N GLU A 155 -27.73 -4.47 9.25
CA GLU A 155 -27.40 -4.75 10.64
C GLU A 155 -27.18 -6.25 10.86
N ILE A 156 -26.58 -6.62 11.98
CA ILE A 156 -26.52 -8.02 12.43
C ILE A 156 -27.92 -8.43 12.88
N TYR A 157 -28.50 -9.42 12.19
CA TYR A 157 -29.79 -10.00 12.54
C TYR A 157 -29.68 -10.93 13.74
N ASP A 158 -28.68 -11.84 13.73
CA ASP A 158 -28.51 -12.86 14.77
C ASP A 158 -27.07 -13.44 14.76
N THR A 159 -26.72 -14.21 15.79
CA THR A 159 -25.45 -14.94 15.87
C THR A 159 -25.71 -16.34 16.42
N TYR A 160 -25.26 -17.37 15.67
CA TYR A 160 -25.46 -18.77 16.07
C TYR A 160 -24.14 -19.36 16.56
N TYR A 161 -24.09 -19.73 17.85
CA TYR A 161 -23.01 -20.49 18.44
C TYR A 161 -23.38 -21.97 18.34
N VAL A 162 -22.92 -22.64 17.29
CA VAL A 162 -23.39 -23.98 16.88
C VAL A 162 -22.70 -25.14 17.60
N GLY A 163 -21.67 -24.87 18.37
CA GLY A 163 -20.98 -25.89 19.15
C GLY A 163 -21.82 -26.40 20.35
N GLU A 164 -21.49 -27.55 20.87
CA GLU A 164 -22.17 -28.14 22.05
C GLU A 164 -22.17 -27.15 23.23
N ASN A 165 -23.33 -27.04 23.88
CA ASN A 165 -23.56 -26.08 24.97
C ASN A 165 -23.25 -24.63 24.61
N SER A 166 -23.49 -24.25 23.35
CA SER A 166 -23.20 -22.93 22.79
C SER A 166 -21.70 -22.58 22.79
N SER A 167 -20.82 -23.58 22.74
CA SER A 167 -19.39 -23.36 22.58
C SER A 167 -19.10 -22.70 21.22
N LYS A 168 -18.09 -21.84 21.23
CA LYS A 168 -17.63 -21.15 20.06
C LYS A 168 -16.70 -22.07 19.26
N ILE A 169 -17.13 -22.50 18.08
CA ILE A 169 -16.35 -23.37 17.21
C ILE A 169 -16.20 -22.71 15.84
N LYS A 170 -15.11 -23.03 15.18
CA LYS A 170 -14.86 -22.55 13.81
C LYS A 170 -15.84 -23.19 12.84
N VAL A 171 -16.54 -22.36 12.09
CA VAL A 171 -17.39 -22.72 10.95
C VAL A 171 -16.69 -22.27 9.67
N TYR A 172 -16.51 -23.18 8.73
CA TYR A 172 -15.86 -22.91 7.44
C TYR A 172 -16.82 -22.45 6.37
N ALA A 173 -18.01 -23.07 6.32
CA ALA A 173 -19.01 -22.72 5.32
C ALA A 173 -20.43 -23.05 5.84
N VAL A 174 -21.39 -22.31 5.30
CA VAL A 174 -22.83 -22.54 5.50
C VAL A 174 -23.48 -22.73 4.15
N THR A 175 -24.46 -23.62 4.07
CA THR A 175 -25.37 -23.71 2.93
C THR A 175 -26.78 -24.08 3.37
N ILE A 176 -27.76 -23.78 2.54
CA ILE A 176 -29.18 -24.08 2.80
C ILE A 176 -29.73 -24.88 1.62
N ASN A 177 -30.41 -25.97 1.94
CA ASN A 177 -31.22 -26.70 0.96
C ASN A 177 -32.70 -26.47 1.22
N ASP A 178 -33.57 -27.30 0.64
CA ASP A 178 -35.02 -27.13 0.74
C ASP A 178 -35.55 -27.22 2.16
N THR A 179 -34.94 -28.02 3.04
CA THR A 179 -35.43 -28.35 4.39
C THR A 179 -34.52 -27.85 5.51
N SER A 180 -33.23 -27.77 5.28
CA SER A 180 -32.23 -27.63 6.33
C SER A 180 -31.19 -26.57 6.00
N ILE A 181 -30.65 -25.95 7.04
CA ILE A 181 -29.40 -25.21 7.03
C ILE A 181 -28.28 -26.14 7.51
N PHE A 182 -27.16 -26.16 6.80
CA PHE A 182 -25.97 -26.94 7.11
C PHE A 182 -24.80 -26.03 7.44
N ALA A 183 -23.94 -26.45 8.37
CA ALA A 183 -22.71 -25.77 8.74
C ALA A 183 -21.54 -26.77 8.76
N ALA A 184 -20.54 -26.50 7.94
CA ALA A 184 -19.27 -27.21 7.93
C ALA A 184 -18.38 -26.67 9.04
N SER A 185 -17.92 -27.51 9.96
CA SER A 185 -17.16 -27.06 11.13
C SER A 185 -15.97 -27.96 11.43
N VAL A 186 -15.13 -27.51 12.37
CA VAL A 186 -14.01 -28.31 12.92
C VAL A 186 -14.49 -29.58 13.63
N ASN A 187 -15.76 -29.64 14.05
CA ASN A 187 -16.34 -30.72 14.83
C ASN A 187 -17.44 -31.52 14.08
N GLY A 188 -17.38 -31.48 12.74
CA GLY A 188 -18.31 -32.21 11.88
C GLY A 188 -19.21 -31.35 11.04
N LEU A 189 -20.10 -31.98 10.31
CA LEU A 189 -21.19 -31.37 9.57
C LEU A 189 -22.41 -31.24 10.46
N LEU A 190 -22.80 -30.01 10.76
CA LEU A 190 -23.97 -29.72 11.56
C LEU A 190 -25.16 -29.36 10.68
N TYR A 191 -26.38 -29.68 11.11
CA TYR A 191 -27.59 -29.25 10.42
C TYR A 191 -28.72 -28.89 11.41
N ALA A 192 -29.60 -28.01 10.93
CA ALA A 192 -30.83 -27.62 11.66
C ALA A 192 -31.97 -27.42 10.65
N PRO A 193 -33.27 -27.55 11.06
CA PRO A 193 -34.37 -27.18 10.18
C PRO A 193 -34.32 -25.70 9.83
N LYS A 194 -34.33 -25.35 8.52
CA LYS A 194 -34.15 -23.95 8.06
C LYS A 194 -35.19 -22.97 8.61
N ASN A 195 -36.42 -23.46 8.84
CA ASN A 195 -37.55 -22.68 9.34
C ASN A 195 -37.64 -22.63 10.86
N SER A 196 -36.64 -23.15 11.61
CA SER A 196 -36.62 -23.09 13.04
C SER A 196 -36.51 -21.65 13.55
N THR A 197 -37.32 -21.26 14.51
CA THR A 197 -37.24 -19.96 15.19
C THR A 197 -36.16 -19.94 16.27
N ALA A 198 -35.52 -21.09 16.55
CA ALA A 198 -34.54 -21.30 17.60
C ALA A 198 -33.12 -21.61 17.05
N LEU A 199 -32.73 -21.08 15.86
CA LEU A 199 -31.41 -21.33 15.26
C LEU A 199 -30.24 -20.81 16.11
N ALA A 200 -30.49 -19.81 16.97
CA ALA A 200 -29.50 -19.31 17.93
C ALA A 200 -29.24 -20.30 19.07
N ALA A 201 -30.18 -21.24 19.37
CA ALA A 201 -30.01 -22.24 20.39
C ALA A 201 -29.21 -23.43 19.85
N SER A 202 -28.08 -23.74 20.47
CA SER A 202 -27.17 -24.83 20.03
C SER A 202 -27.83 -26.21 19.98
N GLN A 203 -28.81 -26.46 20.80
CA GLN A 203 -29.57 -27.72 20.86
C GLN A 203 -30.39 -27.96 19.55
N THR A 204 -30.66 -26.94 18.77
CA THR A 204 -31.35 -27.06 17.48
C THR A 204 -30.45 -27.70 16.42
N TRP A 205 -29.14 -27.53 16.56
CA TRP A 205 -28.15 -28.07 15.64
C TRP A 205 -27.81 -29.52 15.99
N LYS A 206 -27.83 -30.38 14.99
CA LYS A 206 -27.52 -31.82 15.14
C LYS A 206 -26.34 -32.13 14.21
N LYS A 207 -25.51 -33.11 14.60
CA LYS A 207 -24.48 -33.67 13.76
C LYS A 207 -25.07 -34.60 12.71
N VAL A 208 -24.56 -34.56 11.51
CA VAL A 208 -24.83 -35.56 10.49
C VAL A 208 -24.06 -36.83 10.85
N PRO A 209 -24.72 -37.97 11.07
CA PRO A 209 -24.02 -39.19 11.49
C PRO A 209 -23.27 -39.84 10.32
N ASN A 210 -22.25 -40.65 10.65
CA ASN A 210 -21.51 -41.49 9.69
C ASN A 210 -21.07 -40.73 8.44
N ILE A 211 -20.41 -39.58 8.63
CA ILE A 211 -19.96 -38.72 7.51
C ILE A 211 -19.07 -39.54 6.56
N ALA A 212 -19.37 -39.46 5.26
CA ALA A 212 -18.63 -40.12 4.19
C ALA A 212 -18.47 -41.65 4.39
N ASN A 213 -19.39 -42.30 5.13
CA ASN A 213 -19.34 -43.72 5.48
C ASN A 213 -18.11 -44.14 6.31
N GLN A 214 -17.48 -43.16 7.02
CA GLN A 214 -16.27 -43.41 7.82
C GLN A 214 -16.58 -43.81 9.29
N GLY A 215 -17.83 -43.96 9.66
CA GLY A 215 -18.24 -44.32 11.03
C GLY A 215 -18.01 -43.22 12.05
N LYS A 216 -17.76 -41.98 11.64
CA LYS A 216 -17.49 -40.80 12.46
C LYS A 216 -18.45 -39.67 12.11
N ASP A 217 -18.71 -38.81 13.09
CA ASP A 217 -19.55 -37.61 12.95
C ASP A 217 -18.84 -36.30 13.38
N ASP A 218 -17.57 -36.39 13.77
CA ASP A 218 -16.74 -35.30 14.27
C ASP A 218 -15.57 -34.97 13.34
N LEU A 219 -15.63 -35.39 12.07
CA LEU A 219 -14.61 -35.08 11.08
C LEU A 219 -14.63 -33.60 10.69
N GLU A 220 -13.48 -32.96 10.64
CA GLU A 220 -13.35 -31.60 10.15
C GLU A 220 -13.83 -31.47 8.70
N ILE A 221 -14.70 -30.50 8.43
CA ILE A 221 -15.26 -30.23 7.11
C ILE A 221 -14.86 -28.82 6.67
N THR A 222 -14.04 -28.69 5.64
CA THR A 222 -13.46 -27.42 5.22
C THR A 222 -14.19 -26.71 4.08
N ASN A 223 -14.99 -27.44 3.29
CA ASN A 223 -15.86 -26.87 2.26
C ASN A 223 -17.27 -27.46 2.35
N LEU A 224 -18.25 -26.65 1.94
CA LEU A 224 -19.65 -27.05 1.90
C LEU A 224 -20.38 -26.25 0.80
N LEU A 225 -20.95 -26.95 -0.16
CA LEU A 225 -21.69 -26.33 -1.27
C LEU A 225 -23.03 -27.04 -1.46
N SER A 226 -24.08 -26.30 -1.81
CA SER A 226 -25.36 -26.88 -2.25
C SER A 226 -25.32 -27.09 -3.74
N LEU A 227 -25.46 -28.35 -4.18
CA LEU A 227 -25.50 -28.71 -5.61
C LEU A 227 -26.89 -28.58 -6.21
N GLY A 228 -27.90 -28.17 -5.45
CA GLY A 228 -29.31 -28.20 -5.81
C GLY A 228 -29.96 -29.58 -5.60
N ASN A 229 -31.29 -29.65 -5.76
CA ASN A 229 -32.08 -30.88 -5.61
C ASN A 229 -31.80 -31.62 -4.27
N GLY A 230 -31.62 -30.89 -3.20
CA GLY A 230 -31.32 -31.43 -1.84
C GLY A 230 -29.89 -31.90 -1.63
N LYS A 231 -29.07 -32.00 -2.67
CA LYS A 231 -27.70 -32.51 -2.59
C LYS A 231 -26.74 -31.47 -2.07
N ILE A 232 -25.76 -31.92 -1.26
CA ILE A 232 -24.63 -31.08 -0.78
C ILE A 232 -23.30 -31.75 -1.16
N LEU A 233 -22.26 -30.93 -1.27
CA LEU A 233 -20.88 -31.38 -1.46
C LEU A 233 -20.06 -30.91 -0.27
N ILE A 234 -19.22 -31.79 0.27
CA ILE A 234 -18.30 -31.51 1.36
C ILE A 234 -16.87 -31.90 1.02
N THR A 235 -15.91 -31.28 1.72
CA THR A 235 -14.49 -31.65 1.65
C THR A 235 -13.95 -31.94 3.04
N ILE A 236 -13.27 -33.08 3.18
CA ILE A 236 -12.63 -33.57 4.39
C ILE A 236 -11.12 -33.52 4.22
N PRO A 237 -10.36 -32.78 5.02
CA PRO A 237 -8.89 -32.78 4.96
C PRO A 237 -8.33 -34.12 5.42
N ILE A 238 -7.26 -34.58 4.77
CA ILE A 238 -6.49 -35.77 5.18
C ILE A 238 -5.43 -35.32 6.18
N ALA A 239 -5.45 -35.92 7.40
CA ALA A 239 -4.56 -35.56 8.49
C ALA A 239 -3.07 -35.53 8.06
N GLU A 240 -2.34 -34.53 8.55
CA GLU A 240 -0.91 -34.33 8.31
C GLU A 240 -0.52 -34.12 6.82
N THR A 241 -1.49 -33.81 5.96
CA THR A 241 -1.27 -33.53 4.54
C THR A 241 -1.93 -32.23 4.11
N THR A 242 -1.64 -31.79 2.87
CA THR A 242 -2.35 -30.69 2.21
C THR A 242 -3.45 -31.19 1.27
N PHE A 243 -3.72 -32.50 1.28
CA PHE A 243 -4.72 -33.16 0.45
C PHE A 243 -6.04 -33.32 1.16
N CYS A 244 -7.09 -33.54 0.39
CA CYS A 244 -8.44 -33.75 0.92
C CYS A 244 -9.24 -34.73 0.05
N ASP A 245 -10.28 -35.29 0.65
CA ASP A 245 -11.31 -36.07 -0.04
C ASP A 245 -12.58 -35.24 -0.16
N THR A 246 -13.29 -35.38 -1.26
CA THR A 246 -14.53 -34.67 -1.54
C THR A 246 -15.67 -35.64 -1.78
N TYR A 247 -16.79 -35.40 -1.11
CA TYR A 247 -17.97 -36.25 -1.15
C TYR A 247 -19.23 -35.47 -1.49
N THR A 248 -20.20 -36.09 -2.14
CA THR A 248 -21.55 -35.56 -2.24
C THR A 248 -22.51 -36.41 -1.40
N PHE A 249 -23.49 -35.73 -0.81
CA PHE A 249 -24.56 -36.37 -0.02
C PHE A 249 -25.92 -36.01 -0.60
N ASP A 250 -26.74 -37.00 -0.89
CA ASP A 250 -28.08 -36.84 -1.51
C ASP A 250 -29.24 -36.86 -0.49
N GLY A 251 -28.93 -36.91 0.80
CA GLY A 251 -29.87 -37.05 1.93
C GLY A 251 -29.87 -38.46 2.55
N GLU A 252 -29.39 -39.47 1.80
CA GLU A 252 -29.31 -40.86 2.28
C GLU A 252 -27.91 -41.46 2.08
N ASN A 253 -27.26 -41.21 0.95
CA ASN A 253 -26.00 -41.83 0.59
C ASN A 253 -24.86 -40.84 0.39
N TRP A 254 -23.66 -41.24 0.81
CA TRP A 254 -22.39 -40.55 0.53
C TRP A 254 -21.74 -41.18 -0.69
N ILE A 255 -21.32 -40.34 -1.65
CA ILE A 255 -20.62 -40.75 -2.87
C ILE A 255 -19.34 -39.94 -2.96
N THR A 256 -18.21 -40.64 -3.13
CA THR A 256 -16.90 -40.01 -3.35
C THR A 256 -16.81 -39.35 -4.70
N ILE A 257 -16.31 -38.15 -4.79
CA ILE A 257 -16.11 -37.37 -6.00
C ILE A 257 -14.64 -37.23 -6.35
N PHE A 258 -13.82 -36.77 -5.37
CA PHE A 258 -12.37 -36.65 -5.49
C PHE A 258 -11.72 -37.34 -4.31
N GLU A 259 -10.62 -38.07 -4.53
CA GLU A 259 -9.87 -38.77 -3.51
C GLU A 259 -8.41 -38.29 -3.51
N ASN A 260 -7.89 -37.96 -2.35
CA ASN A 260 -6.48 -37.60 -2.14
C ASN A 260 -6.00 -36.51 -3.12
N GLU A 261 -6.76 -35.42 -3.21
CA GLU A 261 -6.44 -34.32 -4.11
C GLU A 261 -6.10 -33.04 -3.34
N TYR A 262 -5.15 -32.25 -3.91
CA TYR A 262 -4.93 -30.89 -3.46
C TYR A 262 -6.01 -29.97 -4.04
N ILE A 263 -6.86 -29.43 -3.20
CA ILE A 263 -7.93 -28.51 -3.59
C ILE A 263 -7.72 -27.18 -2.87
N LYS A 264 -7.35 -26.14 -3.63
CA LYS A 264 -7.23 -24.77 -3.12
C LYS A 264 -8.60 -24.14 -2.91
N ARG A 265 -9.53 -24.34 -3.87
CA ARG A 265 -10.88 -23.78 -3.82
C ARG A 265 -11.87 -24.61 -4.64
N LEU A 266 -13.07 -24.74 -4.11
CA LEU A 266 -14.25 -25.22 -4.85
C LEU A 266 -15.26 -24.10 -4.94
N ARG A 267 -15.84 -23.90 -6.11
CA ARG A 267 -16.85 -22.87 -6.35
C ARG A 267 -17.94 -23.33 -7.32
N LEU A 268 -19.17 -22.91 -7.02
CA LEU A 268 -20.30 -23.09 -7.95
C LEU A 268 -20.49 -21.80 -8.75
N SER A 269 -20.62 -21.93 -10.07
CA SER A 269 -20.90 -20.84 -10.98
C SER A 269 -21.72 -21.35 -12.16
N GLU A 270 -22.90 -20.79 -12.39
CA GLU A 270 -23.83 -21.16 -13.47
C GLU A 270 -24.07 -22.69 -13.62
N GLY A 271 -24.34 -23.38 -12.50
CA GLY A 271 -24.57 -24.81 -12.45
C GLY A 271 -23.35 -25.68 -12.76
N LYS A 272 -22.17 -25.13 -12.71
CA LYS A 272 -20.88 -25.81 -12.87
C LYS A 272 -20.09 -25.75 -11.57
N LEU A 273 -19.40 -26.85 -11.25
CA LEU A 273 -18.41 -26.89 -10.16
C LEU A 273 -17.03 -26.58 -10.73
N ILE A 274 -16.40 -25.54 -10.22
CA ILE A 274 -15.03 -25.16 -10.54
C ILE A 274 -14.14 -25.66 -9.41
N LYS A 275 -13.14 -26.49 -9.75
CA LYS A 275 -12.08 -26.95 -8.84
C LYS A 275 -10.79 -26.24 -9.20
N ILE A 276 -10.25 -25.47 -8.27
CA ILE A 276 -8.95 -24.81 -8.38
C ILE A 276 -7.96 -25.61 -7.52
N ALA A 277 -6.90 -26.10 -8.14
CA ALA A 277 -5.84 -26.86 -7.49
C ALA A 277 -4.48 -26.18 -7.73
N TYR A 278 -3.39 -26.84 -7.33
CA TYR A 278 -2.05 -26.34 -7.62
C TYR A 278 -1.79 -26.42 -9.14
N ARG A 279 -1.63 -25.26 -9.78
CA ARG A 279 -1.36 -25.11 -11.22
C ARG A 279 -2.38 -25.80 -12.14
N SER A 280 -3.61 -25.99 -11.67
CA SER A 280 -4.69 -26.53 -12.50
C SER A 280 -6.05 -26.01 -12.09
N LEU A 281 -6.96 -25.95 -13.06
CA LEU A 281 -8.37 -25.61 -12.90
C LEU A 281 -9.20 -26.57 -13.73
N ASN A 282 -10.20 -27.18 -13.07
CA ASN A 282 -11.14 -28.09 -13.73
C ASN A 282 -12.57 -27.58 -13.55
N ILE A 283 -13.39 -27.74 -14.57
CA ILE A 283 -14.82 -27.41 -14.55
C ILE A 283 -15.63 -28.66 -14.81
N TYR A 284 -16.60 -28.93 -13.94
CA TYR A 284 -17.48 -30.10 -13.99
C TYR A 284 -18.94 -29.69 -14.15
N ASP A 285 -19.71 -30.50 -14.86
CA ASP A 285 -21.16 -30.40 -14.84
C ASP A 285 -21.69 -31.02 -13.54
N VAL A 286 -22.38 -30.20 -12.73
CA VAL A 286 -22.93 -30.61 -11.43
C VAL A 286 -23.90 -31.80 -11.59
N ASN A 287 -24.66 -31.85 -12.69
CA ASN A 287 -25.63 -32.93 -12.93
C ASN A 287 -24.97 -34.27 -13.26
N ASN A 288 -23.74 -34.29 -13.75
CA ASN A 288 -22.99 -35.48 -14.11
C ASN A 288 -21.75 -35.74 -13.27
N LEU A 289 -21.60 -35.04 -12.14
CA LEU A 289 -20.42 -35.02 -11.30
C LEU A 289 -20.00 -36.41 -10.82
N VAL A 290 -20.95 -37.26 -10.45
CA VAL A 290 -20.73 -38.63 -9.96
C VAL A 290 -20.11 -39.54 -11.04
N ASN A 291 -20.35 -39.25 -12.33
CA ASN A 291 -19.83 -40.03 -13.47
C ASN A 291 -18.56 -39.40 -14.07
N GLY A 292 -17.88 -38.53 -13.30
CA GLY A 292 -16.67 -37.85 -13.76
C GLY A 292 -16.88 -36.49 -14.40
N GLY A 293 -18.01 -36.20 -15.01
CA GLY A 293 -18.58 -34.93 -15.50
C GLY A 293 -17.68 -33.76 -15.88
N GLU A 294 -16.36 -33.99 -16.09
CA GLU A 294 -15.40 -32.95 -16.45
C GLU A 294 -15.70 -32.40 -17.84
N ILE A 295 -15.87 -31.10 -17.97
CA ILE A 295 -16.18 -30.42 -19.23
C ILE A 295 -15.05 -29.49 -19.69
N TYR A 296 -14.08 -29.18 -18.82
CA TYR A 296 -12.94 -28.36 -19.17
C TYR A 296 -11.79 -28.52 -18.16
N HIS A 297 -10.57 -28.58 -18.70
CA HIS A 297 -9.33 -28.62 -17.92
C HIS A 297 -8.34 -27.59 -18.42
N LEU A 298 -7.71 -26.87 -17.50
CA LEU A 298 -6.64 -25.93 -17.76
C LEU A 298 -5.48 -26.23 -16.80
N SER A 299 -4.26 -26.44 -17.34
CA SER A 299 -3.04 -26.63 -16.55
C SER A 299 -1.83 -25.97 -17.18
N ASP A 300 -0.80 -25.67 -16.39
CA ASP A 300 0.48 -25.14 -16.87
C ASP A 300 1.19 -26.11 -17.84
N GLU A 301 1.08 -27.41 -17.59
CA GLU A 301 1.77 -28.42 -18.36
C GLU A 301 1.23 -28.61 -19.78
N TRP A 302 -0.06 -28.32 -19.97
CA TRP A 302 -0.77 -28.57 -21.23
C TRP A 302 -0.82 -27.39 -22.19
N ASN A 303 -0.42 -26.19 -21.75
CA ASN A 303 -0.60 -25.00 -22.58
C ASN A 303 0.49 -23.92 -22.43
N PRO A 304 1.77 -24.23 -22.75
CA PRO A 304 2.84 -23.25 -22.75
C PRO A 304 2.61 -22.11 -23.78
N VAL A 305 1.74 -22.32 -24.76
CA VAL A 305 1.43 -21.35 -25.83
C VAL A 305 0.63 -20.13 -25.30
N HIS A 306 -0.08 -20.25 -24.17
CA HIS A 306 -0.91 -19.16 -23.65
C HIS A 306 -0.25 -18.33 -22.54
N GLY A 307 0.94 -18.68 -22.08
CA GLY A 307 1.73 -17.87 -21.11
C GLY A 307 1.00 -17.56 -19.79
N ILE A 308 0.08 -18.43 -19.37
CA ILE A 308 -0.61 -18.31 -18.09
C ILE A 308 0.01 -19.31 -17.12
N HIS A 309 0.76 -18.79 -16.13
CA HIS A 309 0.98 -19.57 -14.92
C HIS A 309 -0.34 -19.59 -14.15
N LEU A 310 -0.85 -20.77 -13.79
CA LEU A 310 -2.17 -20.93 -13.17
C LEU A 310 -2.14 -20.68 -11.65
N ASP A 311 -1.57 -19.55 -11.24
CA ASP A 311 -1.66 -19.08 -9.86
C ASP A 311 -3.01 -18.38 -9.60
N VAL A 312 -4.10 -19.15 -9.79
CA VAL A 312 -5.47 -18.67 -9.65
C VAL A 312 -5.92 -18.78 -8.19
N ASN A 313 -6.58 -17.73 -7.68
CA ASN A 313 -7.16 -17.69 -6.34
C ASN A 313 -8.67 -17.95 -6.36
N ASP A 314 -9.37 -17.51 -7.40
CA ASP A 314 -10.81 -17.67 -7.56
C ASP A 314 -11.20 -17.65 -9.04
N ALA A 315 -12.33 -18.24 -9.39
CA ALA A 315 -12.83 -18.28 -10.76
C ALA A 315 -14.35 -18.33 -10.83
N ILE A 316 -14.92 -17.72 -11.87
CA ILE A 316 -16.33 -17.85 -12.23
C ILE A 316 -16.49 -18.09 -13.72
N VAL A 317 -17.55 -18.80 -14.07
CA VAL A 317 -18.05 -18.90 -15.44
C VAL A 317 -19.16 -17.86 -15.62
N ASP A 318 -19.12 -17.13 -16.73
CA ASP A 318 -20.18 -16.24 -17.18
C ASP A 318 -20.50 -16.57 -18.64
N SER A 319 -21.56 -17.34 -18.86
CA SER A 319 -21.98 -17.85 -20.16
C SER A 319 -20.88 -18.68 -20.84
N GLN A 320 -20.14 -18.11 -21.78
CA GLN A 320 -19.03 -18.76 -22.49
C GLN A 320 -17.65 -18.31 -21.99
N ASP A 321 -17.60 -17.32 -21.14
CA ASP A 321 -16.36 -16.74 -20.65
C ASP A 321 -15.99 -17.32 -19.27
N LEU A 322 -14.69 -17.52 -19.07
CA LEU A 322 -14.12 -17.86 -17.77
C LEU A 322 -13.31 -16.66 -17.24
N TRP A 323 -13.67 -16.22 -16.05
CA TRP A 323 -13.01 -15.13 -15.35
C TRP A 323 -12.19 -15.67 -14.19
N LEU A 324 -10.91 -15.26 -14.12
CA LEU A 324 -9.95 -15.74 -13.12
C LEU A 324 -9.43 -14.57 -12.29
N ALA A 325 -9.48 -14.72 -10.99
CA ALA A 325 -8.71 -13.88 -10.06
C ALA A 325 -7.31 -14.47 -9.92
N HIS A 326 -6.28 -13.76 -10.42
CA HIS A 326 -4.91 -14.25 -10.52
C HIS A 326 -3.99 -13.58 -9.50
N GLN A 327 -2.95 -14.30 -9.02
CA GLN A 327 -2.03 -13.77 -7.99
C GLN A 327 -1.16 -12.61 -8.47
N THR A 328 -0.85 -12.53 -9.77
CA THR A 328 0.12 -11.56 -10.30
C THR A 328 -0.31 -10.84 -11.57
N LYS A 329 -1.53 -11.11 -12.07
CA LYS A 329 -2.02 -10.58 -13.36
C LYS A 329 -3.42 -9.96 -13.29
N GLY A 330 -3.91 -9.69 -12.08
CA GLY A 330 -5.23 -9.10 -11.88
C GLY A 330 -6.37 -10.01 -12.30
N LEU A 331 -7.36 -9.47 -12.97
CA LEU A 331 -8.48 -10.21 -13.54
C LEU A 331 -8.11 -10.70 -14.94
N ILE A 332 -8.16 -12.01 -15.15
CA ILE A 332 -7.97 -12.61 -16.48
C ILE A 332 -9.34 -13.03 -17.03
N ARG A 333 -9.61 -12.68 -18.28
CA ARG A 333 -10.73 -13.21 -19.05
C ARG A 333 -10.23 -14.20 -20.08
N LEU A 334 -10.79 -15.40 -20.08
CA LEU A 334 -10.68 -16.36 -21.19
C LEU A 334 -12.02 -16.38 -21.93
N LYS A 335 -12.06 -15.69 -23.08
CA LYS A 335 -13.25 -15.58 -23.91
C LYS A 335 -13.49 -16.91 -24.63
N ASP A 336 -14.71 -17.44 -24.56
CA ASP A 336 -15.08 -18.75 -25.11
C ASP A 336 -14.11 -19.86 -24.66
N TYR A 337 -14.02 -20.05 -23.34
CA TYR A 337 -13.00 -20.90 -22.69
C TYR A 337 -13.01 -22.37 -23.17
N ARG A 338 -14.10 -22.83 -23.82
CA ARG A 338 -14.19 -24.20 -24.40
C ARG A 338 -13.52 -24.33 -25.76
N ASN A 339 -13.19 -23.21 -26.40
CA ASN A 339 -12.52 -23.21 -27.69
C ASN A 339 -10.99 -23.21 -27.47
N SER A 340 -10.24 -24.03 -28.21
CA SER A 340 -8.79 -24.17 -28.10
C SER A 340 -8.00 -22.91 -28.45
N THR A 341 -8.62 -21.91 -29.07
CA THR A 341 -8.03 -20.60 -29.43
C THR A 341 -8.52 -19.49 -28.51
N HIS A 342 -8.28 -19.62 -27.21
CA HIS A 342 -8.74 -18.63 -26.23
C HIS A 342 -8.17 -17.25 -26.51
N ASN A 343 -9.04 -16.25 -26.66
CA ASN A 343 -8.64 -14.86 -26.56
C ASN A 343 -8.51 -14.51 -25.07
N LYS A 344 -7.27 -14.43 -24.61
CA LYS A 344 -6.92 -14.01 -23.25
C LYS A 344 -6.82 -12.48 -23.19
N SER A 345 -7.41 -11.88 -22.17
CA SER A 345 -7.17 -10.49 -21.80
C SER A 345 -6.96 -10.34 -20.29
N GLU A 346 -6.14 -9.37 -19.91
CA GLU A 346 -5.83 -9.02 -18.52
C GLU A 346 -6.44 -7.66 -18.23
N HIS A 347 -7.11 -7.52 -17.08
CA HIS A 347 -7.83 -6.30 -16.72
C HIS A 347 -7.54 -5.95 -15.26
N PHE A 348 -7.03 -4.75 -15.03
CA PHE A 348 -6.76 -4.18 -13.72
C PHE A 348 -6.64 -2.66 -13.83
N PRO A 349 -6.96 -1.90 -12.77
CA PRO A 349 -6.66 -0.47 -12.70
C PRO A 349 -5.15 -0.22 -12.74
N ASP A 350 -4.72 0.93 -13.24
CA ASP A 350 -3.32 1.33 -13.22
C ASP A 350 -2.79 1.43 -11.77
N GLY A 351 -1.58 0.92 -11.52
CA GLY A 351 -0.97 0.86 -10.21
C GLY A 351 0.39 0.13 -10.24
N PRO A 352 1.17 0.16 -9.14
CA PRO A 352 2.39 -0.63 -9.03
C PRO A 352 2.08 -2.13 -9.07
N LYS A 353 3.05 -2.96 -9.47
CA LYS A 353 2.83 -4.42 -9.57
C LYS A 353 2.60 -5.11 -8.21
N SER A 354 3.09 -4.53 -7.11
CA SER A 354 2.84 -5.05 -5.76
C SER A 354 2.61 -3.92 -4.75
N ASN A 355 2.06 -4.26 -3.60
CA ASN A 355 1.91 -3.35 -2.46
C ASN A 355 3.16 -3.31 -1.57
N HIS A 356 4.24 -4.03 -1.91
CA HIS A 356 5.49 -3.97 -1.17
C HIS A 356 6.19 -2.63 -1.38
N ILE A 357 6.50 -1.96 -0.29
CA ILE A 357 7.21 -0.67 -0.27
C ILE A 357 8.33 -0.79 0.76
N TYR A 358 9.57 -0.55 0.35
CA TYR A 358 10.69 -0.39 1.28
C TYR A 358 11.13 1.06 1.39
N SER A 359 11.33 1.73 0.25
CA SER A 359 11.63 3.15 0.22
C SER A 359 10.95 3.85 -0.95
N ILE A 360 10.75 5.14 -0.80
CA ILE A 360 10.18 6.06 -1.79
C ILE A 360 11.18 7.19 -2.02
N THR A 361 11.51 7.46 -3.28
CA THR A 361 12.39 8.58 -3.68
C THR A 361 11.65 9.46 -4.66
N SER A 362 11.74 10.78 -4.48
CA SER A 362 11.23 11.79 -5.41
C SER A 362 12.38 12.45 -6.15
N SER A 363 12.27 12.55 -7.46
CA SER A 363 13.21 13.29 -8.29
C SER A 363 12.87 14.80 -8.35
N GLU A 364 13.82 15.61 -8.76
CA GLU A 364 13.60 17.06 -8.95
C GLU A 364 12.57 17.36 -10.05
N ASP A 365 12.43 16.50 -11.06
CA ASP A 365 11.40 16.64 -12.11
C ASP A 365 10.01 16.21 -11.66
N GLY A 366 9.88 15.61 -10.47
CA GLY A 366 8.63 15.23 -9.81
C GLY A 366 8.19 13.80 -10.10
N LYS A 367 9.05 12.95 -10.65
CA LYS A 367 8.81 11.49 -10.70
C LYS A 367 9.00 10.87 -9.33
N ILE A 368 8.25 9.81 -9.06
CA ILE A 368 8.36 9.00 -7.85
C ILE A 368 8.93 7.64 -8.23
N TYR A 369 9.88 7.18 -7.43
CA TYR A 369 10.51 5.87 -7.55
C TYR A 369 10.28 5.09 -6.27
N ILE A 370 9.92 3.81 -6.41
CA ILE A 370 9.69 2.89 -5.29
C ILE A 370 10.62 1.69 -5.42
N ALA A 371 11.39 1.43 -4.37
CA ALA A 371 12.11 0.18 -4.20
C ALA A 371 11.24 -0.76 -3.34
N PRO A 372 10.76 -1.89 -3.88
CA PRO A 372 9.86 -2.80 -3.19
C PRO A 372 10.58 -3.96 -2.48
N GLY A 373 11.89 -3.89 -2.31
CA GLY A 373 12.69 -4.92 -1.65
C GLY A 373 12.41 -5.07 -0.16
N GLY A 374 13.32 -5.66 0.57
CA GLY A 374 13.13 -5.85 1.99
C GLY A 374 14.30 -6.52 2.70
N LYS A 375 14.24 -6.48 4.02
CA LYS A 375 15.09 -7.24 4.95
C LYS A 375 14.18 -7.96 5.93
N THR A 376 14.59 -9.13 6.42
CA THR A 376 13.91 -9.76 7.55
C THR A 376 14.10 -8.95 8.83
N ILE A 377 13.36 -9.28 9.88
CA ILE A 377 13.50 -8.64 11.20
C ILE A 377 14.94 -8.78 11.74
N GLN A 378 15.64 -9.84 11.38
CA GLN A 378 17.04 -10.08 11.72
C GLN A 378 18.03 -9.48 10.71
N ASN A 379 17.58 -8.55 9.85
CA ASN A 379 18.36 -7.96 8.77
C ASN A 379 18.96 -8.96 7.77
N ALA A 380 18.45 -10.20 7.70
CA ALA A 380 18.82 -11.14 6.65
C ALA A 380 18.14 -10.76 5.32
N PRO A 381 18.69 -11.19 4.17
CA PRO A 381 18.02 -11.04 2.88
C PRO A 381 16.64 -11.69 2.90
N HIS A 382 15.63 -10.98 2.36
CA HIS A 382 14.27 -11.48 2.23
C HIS A 382 14.11 -12.34 0.98
N GLY A 383 14.90 -12.07 -0.06
CA GLY A 383 14.89 -12.80 -1.33
C GLY A 383 13.74 -12.37 -2.26
N LEU A 384 13.14 -11.21 -2.01
CA LEU A 384 12.09 -10.67 -2.87
C LEU A 384 12.65 -10.34 -4.24
N ALA A 385 12.05 -10.90 -5.30
CA ALA A 385 12.31 -10.47 -6.66
C ALA A 385 11.96 -8.99 -6.77
N SER A 386 12.90 -8.17 -7.20
CA SER A 386 12.79 -6.74 -7.08
C SER A 386 12.64 -6.08 -8.43
N ASP A 387 11.67 -5.23 -8.47
CA ASP A 387 11.32 -4.30 -9.52
C ASP A 387 11.46 -2.88 -8.97
N ILE A 388 11.64 -1.88 -9.80
CA ILE A 388 11.48 -0.49 -9.40
C ILE A 388 10.20 0.01 -10.04
N TYR A 389 9.28 0.50 -9.22
CA TYR A 389 8.06 1.12 -9.72
C TYR A 389 8.28 2.61 -9.86
N THR A 390 7.85 3.16 -10.98
CA THR A 390 7.96 4.61 -11.25
C THR A 390 6.60 5.20 -11.55
N PHE A 391 6.37 6.42 -11.07
CA PHE A 391 5.16 7.20 -11.31
C PHE A 391 5.52 8.59 -11.83
N ASP A 392 5.03 8.96 -13.01
CA ASP A 392 5.31 10.22 -13.67
C ASP A 392 4.27 11.32 -13.38
N GLY A 393 3.36 11.06 -12.43
CA GLY A 393 2.20 11.89 -12.15
C GLY A 393 0.92 11.41 -12.84
N TRP A 394 1.03 10.52 -13.83
CA TRP A 394 -0.07 10.00 -14.64
C TRP A 394 -0.18 8.48 -14.60
N TRP A 395 0.93 7.78 -14.90
CA TRP A 395 0.98 6.34 -15.11
C TRP A 395 2.05 5.68 -14.25
N TRP A 396 1.73 4.49 -13.79
CA TRP A 396 2.69 3.60 -13.16
C TRP A 396 3.43 2.80 -14.23
N GLN A 397 4.73 2.65 -14.04
CA GLN A 397 5.59 1.82 -14.87
C GLN A 397 6.46 0.95 -13.95
N SER A 398 6.86 -0.20 -14.47
CA SER A 398 7.80 -1.10 -13.82
C SER A 398 9.05 -1.23 -14.69
N LEU A 399 10.22 -1.18 -14.08
CA LEU A 399 11.49 -1.30 -14.81
C LEU A 399 11.91 -2.75 -15.08
N SER A 400 11.12 -3.75 -14.65
CA SER A 400 11.43 -5.18 -14.76
C SER A 400 11.22 -5.82 -16.12
N GLU A 401 10.83 -5.10 -17.14
CA GLU A 401 10.51 -5.69 -18.47
C GLU A 401 11.75 -5.99 -19.33
N VAL A 402 12.95 -6.12 -18.73
CA VAL A 402 14.17 -6.44 -19.48
C VAL A 402 14.53 -7.91 -19.27
N GLU A 403 14.74 -8.64 -20.36
CA GLU A 403 15.18 -10.03 -20.39
C GLU A 403 16.41 -10.26 -19.49
N GLY A 404 16.35 -11.22 -18.54
CA GLY A 404 17.44 -11.61 -17.66
C GLY A 404 17.41 -11.03 -16.24
N GLN A 405 16.33 -10.38 -15.80
CA GLN A 405 16.22 -9.69 -14.49
C GLN A 405 15.71 -10.50 -13.31
N ASP A 406 15.27 -11.73 -13.49
CA ASP A 406 14.80 -12.60 -12.41
C ASP A 406 15.84 -12.85 -11.29
N THR A 407 17.03 -12.29 -11.45
CA THR A 407 18.17 -12.44 -10.53
C THR A 407 18.36 -11.30 -9.56
N ILE A 408 17.76 -10.10 -9.79
CA ILE A 408 17.89 -8.95 -8.88
C ILE A 408 16.92 -9.11 -7.73
N LYS A 409 17.42 -9.00 -6.51
CA LYS A 409 16.63 -9.19 -5.29
C LYS A 409 16.87 -8.07 -4.28
N ASP A 410 15.86 -7.84 -3.44
CA ASP A 410 15.93 -6.99 -2.26
C ASP A 410 16.49 -5.59 -2.55
N LEU A 411 15.90 -4.88 -3.52
CA LEU A 411 16.21 -3.46 -3.77
C LEU A 411 15.69 -2.61 -2.61
N LEU A 412 16.58 -1.84 -1.97
CA LEU A 412 16.26 -1.09 -0.76
C LEU A 412 16.05 0.41 -1.01
N ASN A 413 16.88 1.04 -1.83
CA ASN A 413 16.65 2.44 -2.20
C ASN A 413 17.16 2.76 -3.61
N VAL A 414 16.68 3.87 -4.14
CA VAL A 414 17.04 4.40 -5.46
C VAL A 414 17.54 5.82 -5.28
N THR A 415 18.61 6.18 -6.00
CA THR A 415 19.10 7.55 -6.12
C THR A 415 19.21 7.94 -7.59
N ILE A 416 19.00 9.20 -7.90
CA ILE A 416 19.00 9.75 -9.25
C ILE A 416 20.30 10.54 -9.46
N ASP A 417 20.97 10.34 -10.59
CA ASP A 417 22.14 11.14 -10.97
C ASP A 417 21.72 12.62 -11.11
N PRO A 418 22.34 13.55 -10.36
CA PRO A 418 21.99 14.96 -10.43
C PRO A 418 22.24 15.59 -11.82
N ASN A 419 23.08 14.95 -12.65
CA ASN A 419 23.44 15.44 -13.98
C ASN A 419 22.64 14.74 -15.11
N ASP A 420 22.00 13.60 -14.81
CA ASP A 420 21.25 12.80 -15.79
C ASP A 420 20.02 12.14 -15.16
N ALA A 421 18.85 12.74 -15.30
CA ALA A 421 17.60 12.23 -14.74
C ALA A 421 17.16 10.84 -15.31
N SER A 422 17.79 10.37 -16.39
CA SER A 422 17.57 9.02 -16.94
C SER A 422 18.50 7.97 -16.32
N HIS A 423 19.47 8.38 -15.51
CA HIS A 423 20.47 7.52 -14.88
C HIS A 423 20.20 7.39 -13.38
N LEU A 424 20.01 6.16 -12.93
CA LEU A 424 19.64 5.81 -11.56
C LEU A 424 20.62 4.77 -11.02
N MET A 425 20.85 4.82 -9.71
CA MET A 425 21.51 3.74 -8.97
C MET A 425 20.56 3.22 -7.89
N ALA A 426 20.55 1.90 -7.72
CA ALA A 426 19.76 1.25 -6.67
C ALA A 426 20.63 0.37 -5.79
N SER A 427 20.39 0.39 -4.49
CA SER A 427 21.03 -0.53 -3.54
C SER A 427 20.29 -1.85 -3.47
N SER A 428 21.02 -2.96 -3.53
CA SER A 428 20.47 -4.30 -3.30
C SER A 428 21.11 -4.93 -2.07
N TRP A 429 20.27 -5.50 -1.19
CA TRP A 429 20.74 -6.26 -0.04
C TRP A 429 21.26 -7.65 -0.41
N TRP A 430 21.12 -8.02 -1.70
CA TRP A 430 21.55 -9.30 -2.24
C TRP A 430 22.66 -9.19 -3.29
N ASN A 431 22.51 -8.30 -4.29
CA ASN A 431 23.29 -8.34 -5.53
C ASN A 431 24.45 -7.34 -5.60
N GLY A 432 24.42 -6.24 -4.84
CA GLY A 432 25.35 -5.13 -4.95
C GLY A 432 24.67 -3.81 -5.31
N VAL A 433 25.30 -2.99 -6.14
CA VAL A 433 24.72 -1.73 -6.65
C VAL A 433 24.23 -1.93 -8.08
N VAL A 434 22.97 -1.65 -8.33
CA VAL A 434 22.32 -1.84 -9.64
C VAL A 434 22.28 -0.50 -10.37
N GLU A 435 22.88 -0.45 -11.56
CA GLU A 435 22.87 0.71 -12.45
C GLU A 435 21.73 0.59 -13.46
N ILE A 436 20.93 1.64 -13.55
CA ILE A 436 19.77 1.72 -14.42
C ILE A 436 19.91 2.97 -15.29
N LYS A 437 19.81 2.83 -16.61
CA LYS A 437 19.82 3.92 -17.57
C LYS A 437 18.71 3.73 -18.60
N ASP A 438 17.98 4.81 -18.90
CA ASP A 438 16.85 4.78 -19.85
C ASP A 438 15.84 3.65 -19.54
N ASN A 439 15.52 3.47 -18.27
CA ASN A 439 14.63 2.42 -17.74
C ASN A 439 15.12 0.97 -17.95
N LYS A 440 16.43 0.78 -18.16
CA LYS A 440 17.04 -0.56 -18.31
C LYS A 440 18.15 -0.75 -17.31
N ILE A 441 18.26 -1.94 -16.71
CA ILE A 441 19.45 -2.32 -15.96
C ILE A 441 20.59 -2.49 -16.96
N VAL A 442 21.65 -1.73 -16.75
CA VAL A 442 22.85 -1.74 -17.64
C VAL A 442 24.03 -2.42 -16.97
N ASN A 443 24.09 -2.42 -15.62
CA ASN A 443 25.17 -3.02 -14.88
C ASN A 443 24.75 -3.41 -13.45
N VAL A 444 25.50 -4.32 -12.82
CA VAL A 444 25.42 -4.62 -11.40
C VAL A 444 26.85 -4.60 -10.84
N TYR A 445 27.15 -3.56 -10.07
CA TYR A 445 28.44 -3.39 -9.45
C TYR A 445 28.58 -4.26 -8.20
N ASN A 446 29.69 -4.99 -8.15
CA ASN A 446 29.98 -5.94 -7.09
C ASN A 446 31.52 -6.12 -6.95
N TYR A 447 31.98 -7.06 -6.15
CA TYR A 447 33.40 -7.31 -5.91
C TYR A 447 34.23 -7.51 -7.19
N ALA A 448 33.67 -8.19 -8.19
CA ALA A 448 34.41 -8.60 -9.38
C ALA A 448 34.66 -7.46 -10.38
N ASN A 449 33.84 -6.40 -10.37
CA ASN A 449 33.95 -5.30 -11.35
C ASN A 449 34.12 -3.91 -10.74
N THR A 450 34.55 -3.84 -9.46
CA THR A 450 34.85 -2.60 -8.74
C THR A 450 36.23 -2.61 -8.09
N ASP A 451 37.17 -3.34 -8.66
CA ASP A 451 38.54 -3.54 -8.10
C ASP A 451 38.50 -3.96 -6.63
N SER A 452 37.53 -4.81 -6.26
CA SER A 452 37.29 -5.29 -4.89
C SER A 452 36.85 -4.20 -3.89
N VAL A 453 36.47 -3.02 -4.33
CA VAL A 453 35.99 -1.92 -3.48
C VAL A 453 34.66 -2.28 -2.83
N ILE A 454 33.69 -2.77 -3.62
CA ILE A 454 32.44 -3.33 -3.07
C ILE A 454 32.73 -4.73 -2.56
N GLN A 455 32.79 -4.86 -1.24
CA GLN A 455 33.09 -6.13 -0.58
C GLN A 455 31.83 -6.96 -0.38
N ARG A 456 32.02 -8.29 -0.29
CA ARG A 456 30.93 -9.26 -0.11
C ARG A 456 30.94 -9.83 1.30
N HIS A 457 29.79 -9.76 1.98
CA HIS A 457 29.52 -10.63 3.13
C HIS A 457 29.45 -12.10 2.65
N PRO A 458 29.71 -13.15 3.45
CA PRO A 458 29.83 -14.53 2.99
C PRO A 458 28.77 -15.05 2.03
N TYR A 459 27.52 -14.55 2.14
CA TYR A 459 26.40 -15.07 1.35
C TYR A 459 25.85 -14.08 0.30
N CYS A 460 26.02 -12.76 0.49
CA CYS A 460 25.41 -11.73 -0.37
C CYS A 460 26.14 -10.39 -0.24
N TYR A 461 25.85 -9.45 -1.14
CA TYR A 461 26.28 -8.06 -1.00
C TYR A 461 25.21 -7.32 -0.20
N ARG A 462 25.59 -6.66 0.88
CA ARG A 462 24.65 -5.94 1.76
C ARG A 462 24.79 -4.44 1.57
N ILE A 463 24.26 -3.93 0.46
CA ILE A 463 24.27 -2.47 0.21
C ILE A 463 23.07 -1.86 0.91
N ALA A 464 23.32 -1.16 2.02
CA ALA A 464 22.29 -0.55 2.84
C ALA A 464 21.68 0.71 2.21
N SER A 465 22.50 1.52 1.54
CA SER A 465 22.08 2.75 0.92
C SER A 465 23.03 3.17 -0.19
N VAL A 466 22.49 3.87 -1.19
CA VAL A 466 23.24 4.60 -2.21
C VAL A 466 22.68 6.02 -2.32
N GLN A 467 23.57 7.02 -2.46
CA GLN A 467 23.20 8.42 -2.65
C GLN A 467 24.21 9.12 -3.56
N TYR A 468 23.73 9.99 -4.45
CA TYR A 468 24.60 10.92 -5.15
C TYR A 468 24.81 12.19 -4.33
N ASP A 469 26.03 12.72 -4.36
CA ASP A 469 26.28 14.09 -3.94
C ASP A 469 26.03 15.09 -5.10
N VAL A 470 26.11 16.39 -4.84
CA VAL A 470 25.90 17.45 -5.87
C VAL A 470 26.97 17.45 -6.95
N SER A 471 28.13 16.86 -6.69
CA SER A 471 29.24 16.76 -7.66
C SER A 471 29.09 15.55 -8.60
N GLY A 472 28.10 14.71 -8.37
CA GLY A 472 27.87 13.48 -9.11
C GLY A 472 28.70 12.29 -8.61
N ASN A 473 29.27 12.35 -7.40
CA ASN A 473 29.87 11.17 -6.79
C ASN A 473 28.78 10.26 -6.23
N LEU A 474 28.84 8.98 -6.55
CA LEU A 474 27.98 7.95 -5.95
C LEU A 474 28.58 7.48 -4.63
N LEU A 475 27.84 7.63 -3.54
CA LEU A 475 28.23 7.23 -2.19
C LEU A 475 27.46 5.96 -1.80
N ILE A 476 28.12 5.00 -1.17
CA ILE A 476 27.60 3.64 -0.95
C ILE A 476 27.89 3.20 0.49
N ALA A 477 26.84 2.79 1.21
CA ALA A 477 26.97 2.11 2.50
C ALA A 477 26.95 0.60 2.30
N ASN A 478 28.10 -0.04 2.40
CA ASN A 478 28.28 -1.49 2.28
C ASN A 478 28.39 -2.11 3.67
N SER A 479 27.42 -2.86 4.09
CA SER A 479 27.24 -3.33 5.46
C SER A 479 27.99 -4.63 5.76
N LEU A 480 28.48 -4.78 7.01
CA LEU A 480 29.18 -5.98 7.51
C LEU A 480 30.44 -6.37 6.73
N VAL A 481 31.19 -5.38 6.30
CA VAL A 481 32.48 -5.55 5.59
C VAL A 481 33.50 -4.56 6.14
N GLU A 482 34.77 -4.75 5.84
CA GLU A 482 35.88 -3.90 6.30
C GLU A 482 35.71 -2.47 5.76
N ASN A 483 35.53 -2.35 4.44
CA ASN A 483 35.33 -1.10 3.74
C ASN A 483 33.84 -0.76 3.66
N GLY A 484 33.24 -0.35 4.76
CA GLY A 484 31.79 -0.13 4.86
C GLY A 484 31.29 1.14 4.17
N PHE A 485 32.18 2.08 3.83
CA PHE A 485 31.82 3.25 3.03
C PHE A 485 32.61 3.26 1.72
N CYS A 486 31.93 3.08 0.61
CA CYS A 486 32.50 3.07 -0.73
C CYS A 486 31.98 4.26 -1.54
N TYR A 487 32.70 4.62 -2.59
CA TYR A 487 32.26 5.66 -3.52
C TYR A 487 32.78 5.40 -4.95
N LEU A 488 32.02 5.90 -5.92
CA LEU A 488 32.44 6.08 -7.30
C LEU A 488 32.45 7.59 -7.57
N ASN A 489 33.65 8.14 -7.82
CA ASN A 489 33.74 9.58 -8.05
C ASN A 489 33.28 9.96 -9.48
N TYR A 490 33.09 11.24 -9.74
CA TYR A 490 32.65 11.77 -11.04
C TYR A 490 33.65 11.53 -12.19
N HIS A 491 34.89 11.08 -11.88
CA HIS A 491 35.89 10.60 -12.86
C HIS A 491 35.78 9.10 -13.12
N ASN A 492 34.79 8.42 -12.57
CA ASN A 492 34.62 6.96 -12.61
C ASN A 492 35.73 6.15 -11.90
N GLU A 493 36.30 6.70 -10.84
CA GLU A 493 37.29 6.02 -10.02
C GLU A 493 36.60 5.50 -8.73
N TRP A 494 36.81 4.21 -8.44
CA TRP A 494 36.34 3.56 -7.23
C TRP A 494 37.26 3.85 -6.04
N GLY A 495 36.66 4.10 -4.88
CA GLY A 495 37.39 4.25 -3.63
C GLY A 495 36.55 3.82 -2.42
N ALA A 496 37.22 3.64 -1.28
CA ALA A 496 36.56 3.25 -0.05
C ALA A 496 37.28 3.80 1.19
N PHE A 497 36.50 3.91 2.27
CA PHE A 497 37.03 4.14 3.61
C PHE A 497 36.69 2.94 4.48
N GLU A 498 37.70 2.42 5.16
CA GLU A 498 37.53 1.41 6.19
C GLU A 498 36.63 1.97 7.32
N THR A 499 35.68 1.16 7.76
CA THR A 499 34.73 1.53 8.82
C THR A 499 34.70 0.52 9.97
N TYR A 500 35.26 -0.66 9.78
CA TYR A 500 35.19 -1.74 10.74
C TYR A 500 35.80 -1.38 12.11
N SER A 501 36.86 -0.59 12.13
CA SER A 501 37.47 -0.09 13.37
C SER A 501 36.54 0.75 14.24
N PHE A 502 35.48 1.36 13.65
CA PHE A 502 34.49 2.17 14.35
C PHE A 502 33.21 1.40 14.65
N VAL A 503 32.73 0.59 13.72
CA VAL A 503 31.41 -0.06 13.84
C VAL A 503 31.51 -1.55 14.20
N GLY A 504 32.69 -2.19 14.01
CA GLY A 504 32.90 -3.61 14.28
C GLY A 504 31.99 -4.49 13.44
N GLU A 505 31.43 -5.53 14.04
CA GLU A 505 30.48 -6.46 13.43
C GLU A 505 29.03 -5.90 13.34
N ASN A 506 28.85 -4.59 13.56
CA ASN A 506 27.52 -3.99 13.49
C ASN A 506 27.15 -3.62 12.06
N GLU A 507 25.88 -3.80 11.72
CA GLU A 507 25.37 -3.46 10.42
C GLU A 507 25.26 -1.97 10.21
N LEU A 508 25.63 -1.49 9.02
CA LEU A 508 25.19 -0.19 8.51
C LEU A 508 23.75 -0.37 7.99
N LEU A 509 22.82 0.45 8.47
CA LEU A 509 21.41 0.34 8.17
C LEU A 509 20.92 1.36 7.14
N GLY A 510 21.62 2.47 7.00
CA GLY A 510 21.31 3.51 6.04
C GLY A 510 22.31 4.68 6.10
N MET A 511 22.10 5.67 5.26
CA MET A 511 22.96 6.84 5.11
C MET A 511 22.14 8.10 4.85
N CYS A 512 22.59 9.23 5.37
CA CYS A 512 22.09 10.56 5.09
C CYS A 512 23.26 11.52 4.86
N LEU A 513 23.15 12.43 3.89
CA LEU A 513 24.12 13.49 3.64
C LEU A 513 23.65 14.79 4.30
N ASP A 514 24.59 15.60 4.81
CA ASP A 514 24.27 16.96 5.18
C ASP A 514 24.02 17.82 3.91
N LYS A 515 23.34 18.94 4.06
CA LYS A 515 22.99 19.83 2.93
C LYS A 515 24.19 20.36 2.15
N ASN A 516 25.33 20.55 2.84
CA ASN A 516 26.53 21.05 2.24
C ASN A 516 27.43 19.92 1.71
N TYR A 517 26.98 18.66 1.90
CA TYR A 517 27.68 17.43 1.50
C TYR A 517 29.09 17.29 2.12
N HIS A 518 29.31 17.95 3.26
CA HIS A 518 30.58 17.83 4.00
C HIS A 518 30.63 16.57 4.83
N TYR A 519 29.48 16.13 5.37
CA TYR A 519 29.36 14.99 6.26
C TYR A 519 28.41 13.92 5.74
N LYS A 520 28.76 12.66 6.00
CA LYS A 520 27.99 11.45 5.70
C LYS A 520 27.65 10.80 7.05
N PHE A 521 26.36 10.68 7.34
CA PHE A 521 25.84 10.10 8.58
C PHE A 521 25.34 8.68 8.26
N LEU A 522 26.02 7.66 8.83
CA LEU A 522 25.66 6.25 8.63
C LEU A 522 25.20 5.69 9.98
N TRP A 523 23.92 5.34 10.10
CA TRP A 523 23.43 4.73 11.35
C TRP A 523 23.60 3.23 11.35
N THR A 524 23.79 2.68 12.55
CA THR A 524 24.27 1.33 12.78
C THR A 524 23.30 0.51 13.65
N SER A 525 23.38 -0.81 13.59
CA SER A 525 22.57 -1.71 14.40
C SER A 525 22.90 -1.66 15.91
N ASN A 526 24.06 -1.08 16.32
CA ASN A 526 24.40 -0.83 17.70
C ASN A 526 24.03 0.57 18.22
N ASN A 527 23.09 1.22 17.52
CA ASN A 527 22.48 2.50 17.91
C ASN A 527 23.45 3.70 17.89
N LYS A 528 24.55 3.62 17.16
CA LYS A 528 25.47 4.73 16.92
C LYS A 528 25.29 5.28 15.51
N ILE A 529 25.79 6.47 15.28
CA ILE A 529 25.86 7.08 13.97
C ILE A 529 27.32 7.36 13.67
N LEU A 530 27.87 6.66 12.66
CA LEU A 530 29.19 6.95 12.15
C LEU A 530 29.12 8.18 11.25
N VAL A 531 29.92 9.20 11.54
CA VAL A 531 30.02 10.41 10.73
C VAL A 531 31.37 10.42 10.04
N ILE A 532 31.37 10.63 8.72
CA ILE A 532 32.55 10.69 7.87
C ILE A 532 32.60 12.04 7.17
N ASN A 533 33.72 12.77 7.27
CA ASN A 533 33.92 14.01 6.52
C ASN A 533 34.54 13.74 5.13
N ASN A 534 34.75 14.80 4.35
CA ASN A 534 35.31 14.68 2.99
C ASN A 534 36.78 14.22 2.97
N ASP A 535 37.52 14.43 4.03
CA ASP A 535 38.91 13.98 4.18
C ASP A 535 39.02 12.51 4.64
N GLY A 536 37.89 11.86 4.90
CA GLY A 536 37.81 10.49 5.38
C GLY A 536 38.00 10.34 6.91
N ASN A 537 38.06 11.46 7.65
CA ASN A 537 38.06 11.40 9.12
C ASN A 537 36.69 10.91 9.61
N LYS A 538 36.73 10.13 10.68
CA LYS A 538 35.57 9.43 11.21
C LYS A 538 35.37 9.73 12.68
N ILE A 539 34.12 9.84 13.12
CA ILE A 539 33.72 9.99 14.53
C ILE A 539 32.37 9.31 14.75
N LEU A 540 32.12 8.84 15.97
CA LEU A 540 30.85 8.30 16.39
C LEU A 540 30.00 9.37 17.09
N LEU A 541 28.80 9.63 16.58
CA LEU A 541 27.77 10.34 17.29
C LEU A 541 26.92 9.33 18.06
N ASP A 542 26.82 9.50 19.37
CA ASP A 542 26.01 8.66 20.25
C ASP A 542 24.71 9.36 20.61
N PRO A 543 23.56 8.97 20.05
CA PRO A 543 22.26 9.57 20.40
C PRO A 543 21.85 9.37 21.86
N ASN A 544 22.50 8.47 22.57
CA ASN A 544 22.21 8.14 23.96
C ASN A 544 23.20 8.78 24.96
N LYS A 545 24.20 9.54 24.49
CA LYS A 545 25.16 10.22 25.34
C LYS A 545 24.44 11.23 26.28
N GLY A 546 24.57 11.03 27.58
CA GLY A 546 23.89 11.85 28.59
C GLY A 546 22.43 11.43 28.89
N ALA A 547 21.86 10.46 28.20
CA ALA A 547 20.55 9.95 28.50
C ALA A 547 20.57 8.93 29.65
N LEU A 548 19.53 8.97 30.50
CA LEU A 548 19.36 7.98 31.59
C LEU A 548 19.00 6.57 31.11
N ASP A 549 18.62 6.41 29.85
CA ASP A 549 18.19 5.16 29.24
C ASP A 549 19.02 4.84 27.98
N GLU A 550 19.91 3.85 28.09
CA GLU A 550 20.91 3.50 27.09
C GLU A 550 20.38 2.73 25.87
N SER A 551 19.09 2.44 25.78
CA SER A 551 18.55 1.43 24.82
C SER A 551 17.76 2.00 23.64
N THR A 552 18.04 3.23 23.19
CA THR A 552 17.31 3.84 22.08
C THR A 552 17.88 3.38 20.73
N LYS A 553 17.06 2.69 19.93
CA LYS A 553 17.42 2.22 18.59
C LYS A 553 17.24 3.33 17.55
N VAL A 554 18.25 3.59 16.73
CA VAL A 554 18.17 4.53 15.61
C VAL A 554 17.55 3.85 14.39
N ASN A 555 16.43 4.38 13.88
CA ASN A 555 15.75 3.87 12.70
C ASN A 555 15.99 4.72 11.45
N CYS A 556 16.05 6.04 11.60
CA CYS A 556 16.29 6.97 10.49
C CYS A 556 16.99 8.25 10.96
N VAL A 557 17.67 8.90 10.02
CA VAL A 557 18.35 10.19 10.23
C VAL A 557 18.07 11.07 9.02
N VAL A 558 17.69 12.33 9.25
CA VAL A 558 17.44 13.32 8.19
C VAL A 558 17.87 14.70 8.65
N GLN A 559 18.44 15.51 7.74
CA GLN A 559 18.70 16.90 8.00
C GLN A 559 17.53 17.78 7.59
N ASP A 560 17.12 18.69 8.44
CA ASP A 560 16.08 19.66 8.13
C ASP A 560 16.61 20.90 7.36
N MET A 561 15.75 21.88 7.07
CA MET A 561 16.17 23.07 6.29
C MET A 561 17.03 24.06 7.10
N ASP A 562 17.01 24.00 8.42
CA ASP A 562 17.82 24.84 9.30
C ASP A 562 19.19 24.22 9.57
N GLY A 563 19.45 23.00 9.08
CA GLY A 563 20.72 22.28 9.23
C GLY A 563 20.77 21.36 10.43
N GLU A 564 19.66 21.20 11.17
CA GLU A 564 19.57 20.33 12.33
C GLU A 564 19.39 18.86 11.91
N MET A 565 20.04 17.93 12.62
CA MET A 565 19.89 16.50 12.36
C MET A 565 18.79 15.89 13.21
N TRP A 566 17.71 15.49 12.56
CA TRP A 566 16.57 14.82 13.18
C TRP A 566 16.75 13.31 13.13
N ILE A 567 16.70 12.67 14.29
CA ILE A 567 16.98 11.26 14.50
C ILE A 567 15.70 10.59 15.00
N GLY A 568 15.11 9.74 14.15
CA GLY A 568 13.97 8.91 14.53
C GLY A 568 14.44 7.64 15.24
N THR A 569 13.84 7.37 16.39
CA THR A 569 14.22 6.25 17.26
C THR A 569 13.00 5.40 17.63
N ASP A 570 13.25 4.25 18.26
CA ASP A 570 12.19 3.41 18.83
C ASP A 570 11.52 4.03 20.08
N LYS A 571 12.02 5.18 20.54
CA LYS A 571 11.51 5.95 21.69
C LYS A 571 11.37 7.44 21.35
N GLY A 572 10.80 7.75 20.18
CA GLY A 572 10.54 9.10 19.73
C GLY A 572 11.66 9.73 18.93
N ILE A 573 11.80 11.03 19.05
CA ILE A 573 12.68 11.86 18.23
C ILE A 573 13.77 12.48 19.09
N LYS A 574 15.00 12.50 18.54
CA LYS A 574 16.11 13.28 19.04
C LYS A 574 16.62 14.23 17.97
N VAL A 575 17.21 15.35 18.36
CA VAL A 575 17.78 16.33 17.44
C VAL A 575 19.22 16.66 17.88
N ALA A 576 20.15 16.60 16.93
CA ALA A 576 21.51 17.09 17.11
C ALA A 576 21.62 18.45 16.45
N TYR A 577 22.02 19.45 17.29
CA TYR A 577 22.25 20.83 16.89
C TYR A 577 23.76 21.09 16.74
N GLY A 578 24.13 22.11 15.96
CA GLY A 578 25.53 22.54 15.85
C GLY A 578 26.43 21.47 15.21
N ILE A 579 25.95 20.83 14.16
CA ILE A 579 26.71 19.75 13.47
C ILE A 579 28.02 20.22 12.85
N GLU A 580 28.25 21.54 12.69
CA GLU A 580 29.51 22.10 12.27
C GLU A 580 30.66 21.79 13.25
N ASN A 581 30.33 21.54 14.53
CA ASN A 581 31.27 21.17 15.56
C ASN A 581 31.29 19.65 15.84
N ILE A 582 30.72 18.84 14.97
CA ILE A 582 30.50 17.40 15.23
C ILE A 582 31.79 16.60 15.41
N PHE A 583 32.92 17.08 14.86
CA PHE A 583 34.24 16.51 15.03
C PHE A 583 34.98 16.94 16.31
N GLU A 584 34.40 17.81 17.14
CA GLU A 584 34.92 18.09 18.47
C GLU A 584 34.73 16.85 19.37
N THR A 585 35.79 16.41 19.98
CA THR A 585 35.82 15.18 20.79
C THR A 585 36.73 15.33 22.00
N SER A 586 36.40 14.65 23.09
CA SER A 586 37.23 14.54 24.28
C SER A 586 38.04 13.26 24.35
N ASP A 587 37.70 12.21 23.58
CA ASP A 587 38.33 10.90 23.62
C ASP A 587 38.90 10.43 22.24
N GLY A 588 38.78 11.27 21.20
CA GLY A 588 39.24 10.98 19.86
C GLY A 588 38.36 10.01 19.08
N LEU A 589 37.28 9.50 19.67
CA LEU A 589 36.37 8.52 19.07
C LEU A 589 34.92 8.99 19.01
N HIS A 590 34.41 9.58 20.09
CA HIS A 590 33.01 10.00 20.20
C HIS A 590 32.87 11.52 20.11
N SER A 591 31.93 11.98 19.34
CA SER A 591 31.56 13.41 19.25
C SER A 591 31.12 13.96 20.61
N ASN A 592 31.42 15.21 20.85
CA ASN A 592 30.88 15.97 21.99
C ASN A 592 29.46 16.50 21.72
N THR A 593 28.99 16.48 20.49
CA THR A 593 27.64 16.89 20.10
C THR A 593 26.59 16.06 20.83
N GLU A 594 25.66 16.75 21.49
CA GLU A 594 24.54 16.11 22.20
C GLU A 594 23.31 15.95 21.27
N CYS A 595 22.59 14.86 21.45
CA CYS A 595 21.30 14.62 20.81
C CYS A 595 20.17 14.85 21.80
N ASN A 596 19.43 15.94 21.64
CA ASN A 596 18.43 16.39 22.59
C ASN A 596 17.03 15.88 22.25
N ASN A 597 16.25 15.54 23.27
CA ASN A 597 14.82 15.30 23.11
C ASN A 597 14.10 16.65 22.95
N ILE A 598 13.12 16.73 22.09
CA ILE A 598 12.24 17.89 21.98
C ILE A 598 11.20 17.82 23.09
N ILE A 599 11.05 18.92 23.84
CA ILE A 599 10.00 19.05 24.85
C ILE A 599 8.83 19.81 24.25
N TYR A 600 7.65 19.24 24.35
CA TYR A 600 6.41 19.92 23.98
C TYR A 600 5.41 19.89 25.13
N GLN A 601 4.47 20.83 25.14
CA GLN A 601 3.43 20.90 26.17
C GLN A 601 2.10 20.43 25.61
N GLU A 602 1.51 19.46 26.27
CA GLU A 602 0.15 19.01 26.01
C GLU A 602 -0.68 19.12 27.29
N ASN A 603 -1.79 19.84 27.21
CA ASN A 603 -2.66 20.10 28.37
C ASN A 603 -1.92 20.66 29.62
N GLY A 604 -0.87 21.44 29.39
CA GLY A 604 -0.06 22.03 30.47
C GLY A 604 0.98 21.09 31.09
N ILE A 605 1.12 19.87 30.55
CA ILE A 605 2.12 18.89 30.98
C ILE A 605 3.25 18.87 29.95
N ALA A 606 4.48 19.12 30.41
CA ALA A 606 5.67 19.00 29.57
C ALA A 606 6.04 17.51 29.40
N GLN A 607 6.22 17.07 28.17
CA GLN A 607 6.66 15.71 27.86
C GLN A 607 7.59 15.71 26.64
N TYR A 608 8.36 14.63 26.48
CA TYR A 608 9.20 14.47 25.31
C TYR A 608 8.36 14.10 24.10
N LEU A 609 8.68 14.74 22.96
CA LEU A 609 7.96 14.56 21.72
C LEU A 609 8.00 13.09 21.25
N LEU A 610 6.82 12.48 21.12
CA LEU A 610 6.64 11.11 20.66
C LEU A 610 7.41 10.04 21.48
N ASN A 611 7.66 10.26 22.75
CA ASN A 611 8.53 9.43 23.61
C ASN A 611 8.14 7.94 23.67
N PHE A 612 6.88 7.61 23.38
CA PHE A 612 6.38 6.23 23.38
C PHE A 612 6.18 5.65 21.98
N GLU A 613 6.61 6.40 20.94
CA GLU A 613 6.44 6.02 19.55
C GLU A 613 7.71 5.41 18.98
N ASN A 614 7.57 4.29 18.28
CA ASN A 614 8.61 3.79 17.39
C ASN A 614 8.53 4.55 16.07
N VAL A 615 9.42 5.54 15.90
CA VAL A 615 9.52 6.35 14.67
C VAL A 615 10.24 5.55 13.59
N THR A 616 9.57 5.28 12.50
CA THR A 616 10.09 4.46 11.39
C THR A 616 10.77 5.28 10.31
N CYS A 617 10.25 6.47 10.03
CA CYS A 617 10.80 7.40 9.04
C CYS A 617 10.44 8.84 9.37
N ILE A 618 11.26 9.77 8.90
CA ILE A 618 11.02 11.23 8.98
C ILE A 618 11.23 11.79 7.57
N MET A 619 10.32 12.65 7.14
CA MET A 619 10.41 13.40 5.88
C MET A 619 10.27 14.91 6.20
N ILE A 620 11.12 15.71 5.59
CA ILE A 620 11.05 17.18 5.66
C ILE A 620 10.33 17.68 4.42
N ASP A 621 9.24 18.44 4.60
CA ASP A 621 8.51 19.02 3.48
C ASP A 621 9.06 20.39 3.06
N GLY A 622 8.53 20.93 1.96
CA GLY A 622 8.97 22.22 1.42
C GLY A 622 8.80 23.43 2.35
N GLY A 623 8.02 23.31 3.43
CA GLY A 623 7.85 24.31 4.50
C GLY A 623 8.62 23.99 5.77
N ASN A 624 9.63 23.11 5.70
CA ASN A 624 10.42 22.64 6.83
C ASN A 624 9.60 21.92 7.92
N ARG A 625 8.35 21.49 7.62
CA ARG A 625 7.56 20.70 8.56
C ARG A 625 8.08 19.28 8.60
N LYS A 626 7.99 18.63 9.75
CA LYS A 626 8.45 17.25 9.95
C LYS A 626 7.26 16.32 9.85
N TRP A 627 7.27 15.47 8.82
CA TRP A 627 6.34 14.37 8.66
C TRP A 627 6.96 13.13 9.28
N VAL A 628 6.40 12.68 10.40
CA VAL A 628 6.95 11.60 11.21
C VAL A 628 6.07 10.37 11.09
N GLY A 629 6.58 9.34 10.44
CA GLY A 629 5.93 8.04 10.35
C GLY A 629 6.27 7.17 11.54
N THR A 630 5.26 6.44 12.05
CA THR A 630 5.39 5.54 13.20
C THR A 630 5.03 4.11 12.84
N GLU A 631 5.38 3.17 13.72
CA GLU A 631 5.07 1.76 13.52
C GLU A 631 3.59 1.44 13.80
N ARG A 632 2.90 2.21 14.68
CA ARG A 632 1.55 1.85 15.14
C ARG A 632 0.53 2.97 15.14
N ASN A 633 0.98 4.22 15.13
CA ASN A 633 0.09 5.38 15.34
C ASN A 633 0.06 6.34 14.15
N GLY A 634 0.36 5.84 12.94
CA GLY A 634 0.24 6.61 11.70
C GLY A 634 1.28 7.71 11.56
N ILE A 635 0.85 8.92 11.16
CA ILE A 635 1.71 10.02 10.76
C ILE A 635 1.42 11.24 11.63
N TYR A 636 2.46 11.78 12.24
CA TYR A 636 2.43 13.10 12.86
C TYR A 636 3.07 14.14 11.94
N VAL A 637 2.40 15.26 11.72
CA VAL A 637 2.95 16.40 11.00
C VAL A 637 3.20 17.49 12.00
N LEU A 638 4.46 17.86 12.16
CA LEU A 638 4.93 18.81 13.17
C LEU A 638 5.36 20.12 12.52
N SER A 639 5.31 21.19 13.29
CA SER A 639 5.87 22.52 12.92
C SER A 639 7.37 22.41 12.60
N PRO A 640 7.98 23.44 11.95
CA PRO A 640 9.41 23.45 11.67
C PRO A 640 10.31 23.19 12.88
N THR A 641 9.94 23.68 14.06
CA THR A 641 10.68 23.47 15.32
C THR A 641 10.30 22.18 16.06
N GLY A 642 9.26 21.45 15.62
CA GLY A 642 8.71 20.32 16.35
C GLY A 642 7.85 20.67 17.57
N GLY A 643 7.72 21.96 17.90
CA GLY A 643 6.98 22.41 19.09
C GLY A 643 5.46 22.29 19.00
N GLU A 644 4.91 22.15 17.81
CA GLU A 644 3.47 22.06 17.57
C GLU A 644 3.14 20.88 16.64
N GLN A 645 2.07 20.15 16.98
CA GLN A 645 1.47 19.14 16.12
C GLN A 645 0.45 19.81 15.20
N ILE A 646 0.69 19.79 13.89
CA ILE A 646 -0.20 20.37 12.87
C ILE A 646 -1.30 19.38 12.50
N TYR A 647 -0.91 18.13 12.19
CA TYR A 647 -1.82 17.03 11.85
C TYR A 647 -1.40 15.74 12.55
N HIS A 648 -2.38 14.88 12.78
CA HIS A 648 -2.17 13.48 13.13
C HIS A 648 -3.12 12.61 12.29
N PHE A 649 -2.56 11.89 11.33
CA PHE A 649 -3.31 10.99 10.44
C PHE A 649 -3.17 9.55 10.91
N THR A 650 -4.30 8.92 11.19
CA THR A 650 -4.39 7.49 11.49
C THR A 650 -5.36 6.81 10.54
N ALA A 651 -5.31 5.47 10.51
CA ALA A 651 -6.27 4.68 9.75
C ALA A 651 -7.72 4.88 10.23
N GLU A 652 -7.93 5.34 11.46
CA GLU A 652 -9.25 5.57 12.07
C GLU A 652 -9.83 6.95 11.74
N ASN A 653 -8.97 7.97 11.55
CA ASN A 653 -9.43 9.34 11.35
C ASN A 653 -9.21 9.89 9.92
N SER A 654 -8.61 9.08 9.04
CA SER A 654 -8.26 9.48 7.68
C SER A 654 -8.35 8.30 6.70
N PRO A 655 -8.25 8.54 5.38
CA PRO A 655 -8.10 7.49 4.38
C PRO A 655 -6.79 6.70 4.45
N LEU A 656 -5.90 6.96 5.41
CA LEU A 656 -4.69 6.17 5.63
C LEU A 656 -5.04 4.68 5.76
N ILE A 657 -4.38 3.82 5.00
CA ILE A 657 -4.73 2.39 4.89
C ILE A 657 -4.11 1.52 5.98
N SER A 658 -3.08 2.01 6.66
CA SER A 658 -2.44 1.37 7.81
C SER A 658 -1.75 2.41 8.68
N ASN A 659 -1.69 2.16 9.99
CA ASN A 659 -0.94 2.97 10.93
C ASN A 659 0.57 2.68 10.92
N ARG A 660 1.00 1.60 10.27
CA ARG A 660 2.41 1.26 10.10
C ARG A 660 2.98 1.94 8.87
N ILE A 661 3.75 3.00 9.10
CA ILE A 661 4.38 3.77 8.04
C ILE A 661 5.79 3.22 7.80
N ILE A 662 6.14 3.03 6.54
CA ILE A 662 7.45 2.49 6.15
C ILE A 662 8.35 3.58 5.59
N SER A 663 7.84 4.39 4.66
CA SER A 663 8.61 5.43 3.99
C SER A 663 7.69 6.53 3.49
N MET A 664 8.20 7.76 3.39
CA MET A 664 7.48 8.91 2.84
C MET A 664 8.39 9.74 1.95
N ALA A 665 7.83 10.30 0.88
CA ALA A 665 8.51 11.28 0.04
C ALA A 665 7.52 12.32 -0.49
N GLN A 666 7.95 13.59 -0.57
CA GLN A 666 7.18 14.65 -1.17
C GLN A 666 7.61 14.89 -2.61
N ASN A 667 6.65 14.98 -3.51
CA ASN A 667 6.86 15.59 -4.81
C ASN A 667 6.99 17.11 -4.62
N GLY A 668 8.22 17.62 -4.69
CA GLY A 668 8.52 19.02 -4.41
C GLY A 668 7.79 20.01 -5.32
N LYS A 669 7.45 19.62 -6.56
CA LYS A 669 6.71 20.47 -7.52
C LYS A 669 5.22 20.55 -7.25
N THR A 670 4.65 19.42 -6.84
CA THR A 670 3.20 19.33 -6.68
C THR A 670 2.76 19.49 -5.23
N GLY A 671 3.62 19.18 -4.25
CA GLY A 671 3.29 19.11 -2.84
C GLY A 671 2.56 17.82 -2.45
N GLU A 672 2.44 16.86 -3.34
CA GLU A 672 1.86 15.56 -3.03
C GLU A 672 2.86 14.72 -2.23
N VAL A 673 2.44 14.28 -1.06
CA VAL A 673 3.22 13.42 -0.17
C VAL A 673 2.81 11.98 -0.41
N PHE A 674 3.73 11.17 -0.87
CA PHE A 674 3.57 9.74 -1.07
C PHE A 674 3.93 9.01 0.22
N ILE A 675 3.06 8.10 0.65
CA ILE A 675 3.10 7.44 1.94
C ILE A 675 3.05 5.94 1.71
N GLY A 676 4.16 5.27 1.96
CA GLY A 676 4.29 3.82 1.92
C GLY A 676 3.95 3.21 3.27
N THR A 677 3.07 2.23 3.26
CA THR A 677 2.63 1.46 4.42
C THR A 677 2.89 -0.03 4.18
N ASP A 678 2.71 -0.86 5.21
CA ASP A 678 2.73 -2.32 5.08
C ASP A 678 1.55 -2.90 4.26
N ARG A 679 0.59 -2.05 3.84
CA ARG A 679 -0.56 -2.43 3.00
C ARG A 679 -0.57 -1.79 1.62
N GLY A 680 0.47 -1.06 1.27
CA GLY A 680 0.62 -0.40 -0.03
C GLY A 680 0.82 1.10 0.07
N LEU A 681 0.69 1.77 -1.09
CA LEU A 681 0.98 3.17 -1.28
C LEU A 681 -0.29 4.00 -1.40
N ILE A 682 -0.30 5.14 -0.70
CA ILE A 682 -1.28 6.21 -0.89
C ILE A 682 -0.56 7.55 -0.95
N SER A 683 -1.26 8.59 -1.36
CA SER A 683 -0.73 9.95 -1.30
C SER A 683 -1.74 10.95 -0.72
N TYR A 684 -1.19 12.04 -0.19
CA TYR A 684 -1.93 13.17 0.36
C TYR A 684 -1.44 14.47 -0.26
N LYS A 685 -2.36 15.31 -0.71
CA LYS A 685 -2.04 16.62 -1.29
C LYS A 685 -1.82 17.66 -0.21
N ALA A 686 -0.56 17.85 0.18
CA ALA A 686 -0.17 18.79 1.22
C ALA A 686 -0.18 20.26 0.73
N GLU A 687 -0.20 21.16 1.70
CA GLU A 687 -0.24 22.62 1.50
C GLU A 687 1.13 23.22 1.18
N SER A 688 2.21 22.46 1.40
CA SER A 688 3.58 22.91 1.13
C SER A 688 4.11 22.34 -0.18
N ILE A 689 4.92 23.14 -0.88
CA ILE A 689 5.76 22.70 -1.99
C ILE A 689 7.17 23.23 -1.77
N GLN A 690 8.14 22.70 -2.49
CA GLN A 690 9.50 23.23 -2.41
C GLN A 690 9.54 24.70 -2.85
N GLY A 691 10.25 25.54 -2.10
CA GLY A 691 10.44 26.94 -2.44
C GLY A 691 11.22 27.10 -3.75
N ALA A 692 10.84 28.09 -4.52
CA ALA A 692 11.61 28.46 -5.73
C ALA A 692 12.96 29.09 -5.30
N LYS A 693 14.00 28.87 -6.10
CA LYS A 693 15.32 29.52 -5.88
C LYS A 693 15.26 31.03 -6.08
N GLU A 694 14.39 31.48 -6.98
CA GLU A 694 14.17 32.89 -7.32
C GLU A 694 12.67 33.14 -7.47
N SER A 695 12.24 34.38 -7.21
CA SER A 695 10.86 34.80 -7.39
C SER A 695 10.45 34.77 -8.85
N GLY A 696 9.42 34.00 -9.15
CA GLY A 696 8.85 33.85 -10.47
C GLY A 696 7.45 34.49 -10.58
N LYS A 697 6.72 34.11 -11.64
CA LYS A 697 5.32 34.48 -11.81
C LYS A 697 4.45 33.68 -10.82
N LEU A 698 3.66 34.39 -10.01
CA LEU A 698 2.71 33.72 -9.11
C LEU A 698 1.52 33.15 -9.89
N ILE A 699 1.17 31.89 -9.61
CA ILE A 699 0.06 31.18 -10.26
C ILE A 699 -0.93 30.78 -9.17
N ALA A 700 -2.16 31.30 -9.26
CA ALA A 700 -3.25 30.93 -8.38
C ALA A 700 -4.09 29.80 -9.02
N TYR A 701 -4.52 28.82 -8.20
CA TYR A 701 -5.37 27.72 -8.64
C TYR A 701 -6.38 27.35 -7.53
N PRO A 702 -7.69 27.16 -7.87
CA PRO A 702 -8.31 27.42 -9.18
C PRO A 702 -8.34 28.91 -9.55
N ASN A 703 -8.23 29.20 -10.83
CA ASN A 703 -8.38 30.55 -11.35
C ASN A 703 -9.07 30.51 -12.73
N PRO A 704 -10.35 30.92 -12.85
CA PRO A 704 -11.15 31.58 -11.82
C PRO A 704 -11.66 30.64 -10.70
N LEU A 705 -11.84 31.20 -9.50
CA LEU A 705 -12.63 30.55 -8.45
C LEU A 705 -14.12 30.68 -8.82
N ARG A 706 -14.80 29.55 -8.97
CA ARG A 706 -16.23 29.49 -9.36
C ARG A 706 -17.15 29.30 -8.16
N PRO A 707 -18.47 29.68 -8.26
CA PRO A 707 -19.42 29.69 -7.13
C PRO A 707 -19.59 28.36 -6.39
N HIS A 708 -19.37 27.24 -7.03
CA HIS A 708 -19.56 25.90 -6.45
C HIS A 708 -18.25 25.24 -5.98
N HIS A 709 -17.15 26.00 -5.98
CA HIS A 709 -15.88 25.48 -5.48
C HIS A 709 -15.88 25.52 -3.96
N SER A 710 -15.85 24.33 -3.34
CA SER A 710 -15.65 24.17 -1.90
C SER A 710 -14.17 23.91 -1.65
N GLY A 711 -13.39 24.91 -1.31
CA GLY A 711 -11.96 24.72 -0.99
C GLY A 711 -11.17 26.02 -1.08
N THR A 712 -9.90 25.93 -0.79
CA THR A 712 -8.95 27.03 -0.75
C THR A 712 -8.32 27.27 -2.12
N ILE A 713 -7.74 28.45 -2.30
CA ILE A 713 -6.96 28.85 -3.47
C ILE A 713 -5.50 28.61 -3.14
N ALA A 714 -4.83 27.72 -3.87
CA ALA A 714 -3.39 27.54 -3.79
C ALA A 714 -2.69 28.58 -4.70
N ILE A 715 -1.73 29.28 -4.16
CA ILE A 715 -0.90 30.26 -4.88
C ILE A 715 0.53 29.74 -4.85
N LYS A 716 1.15 29.54 -6.01
CA LYS A 716 2.47 28.95 -6.18
C LYS A 716 3.46 29.92 -6.81
N GLY A 717 4.76 29.64 -6.66
CA GLY A 717 5.87 30.38 -7.27
C GLY A 717 6.60 31.27 -6.28
N PHE A 718 6.44 31.01 -4.98
CA PHE A 718 7.15 31.73 -3.94
C PHE A 718 8.55 31.16 -3.65
N VAL A 719 9.45 32.02 -3.24
CA VAL A 719 10.60 31.65 -2.40
C VAL A 719 10.05 31.28 -1.01
N SER A 720 10.72 30.39 -0.29
CA SER A 720 10.28 30.00 1.05
C SER A 720 10.14 31.22 1.98
N ASP A 721 9.23 31.14 2.94
CA ASP A 721 8.95 32.16 3.94
C ASP A 721 8.52 33.54 3.40
N SER A 722 7.97 33.57 2.18
CA SER A 722 7.45 34.82 1.59
C SER A 722 6.25 35.36 2.37
N ASP A 723 6.30 36.68 2.63
CA ASP A 723 5.16 37.48 3.07
C ASP A 723 4.23 37.74 1.85
N VAL A 724 2.96 37.37 1.94
CA VAL A 724 2.01 37.41 0.84
C VAL A 724 0.84 38.32 1.20
N ARG A 725 0.62 39.36 0.39
CA ARG A 725 -0.48 40.30 0.53
C ARG A 725 -1.45 40.18 -0.64
N ILE A 726 -2.73 40.09 -0.32
CA ILE A 726 -3.80 40.06 -1.33
C ILE A 726 -4.57 41.37 -1.20
N THR A 727 -4.77 42.04 -2.34
CA THR A 727 -5.47 43.33 -2.43
C THR A 727 -6.59 43.26 -3.45
N ASP A 728 -7.57 44.14 -3.32
CA ASP A 728 -8.50 44.45 -4.40
C ASP A 728 -7.82 45.28 -5.51
N MET A 729 -8.55 45.60 -6.55
CA MET A 729 -8.06 46.41 -7.68
C MET A 729 -7.76 47.88 -7.29
N ALA A 730 -8.30 48.35 -6.18
CA ALA A 730 -8.06 49.71 -5.65
C ALA A 730 -6.82 49.76 -4.75
N GLY A 731 -6.20 48.59 -4.45
CA GLY A 731 -5.02 48.47 -3.58
C GLY A 731 -5.36 48.27 -2.09
N ASN A 732 -6.65 48.13 -1.74
CA ASN A 732 -7.02 47.85 -0.36
C ASN A 732 -6.61 46.42 0.01
N SER A 733 -5.94 46.25 1.15
CA SER A 733 -5.53 44.94 1.66
C SER A 733 -6.74 44.11 2.05
N VAL A 734 -6.81 42.89 1.57
CA VAL A 734 -7.91 41.93 1.78
C VAL A 734 -7.47 40.78 2.67
N ALA A 735 -6.26 40.25 2.45
CA ALA A 735 -5.69 39.17 3.25
C ALA A 735 -4.17 39.30 3.33
N HIS A 736 -3.62 38.77 4.41
CA HIS A 736 -2.18 38.65 4.67
C HIS A 736 -1.87 37.21 5.04
N LEU A 737 -0.96 36.59 4.28
CA LEU A 737 -0.60 35.18 4.40
C LEU A 737 0.91 35.04 4.45
N LYS A 738 1.40 33.89 4.90
CA LYS A 738 2.79 33.47 4.78
C LYS A 738 2.88 32.24 3.87
N SER A 739 3.88 32.15 3.02
CA SER A 739 4.09 30.96 2.21
C SER A 739 4.62 29.81 3.07
N ILE A 740 4.18 28.59 2.76
CA ILE A 740 4.70 27.32 3.32
C ILE A 740 5.57 26.71 2.22
N GLY A 741 6.87 26.99 2.29
CA GLY A 741 7.76 26.76 1.16
C GLY A 741 7.36 27.62 -0.05
N GLY A 742 7.21 27.02 -1.22
CA GLY A 742 6.85 27.70 -2.46
C GLY A 742 5.36 27.97 -2.68
N GLN A 743 4.49 27.74 -1.70
CA GLN A 743 3.03 27.86 -1.82
C GLN A 743 2.42 28.62 -0.63
N ALA A 744 1.42 29.45 -0.94
CA ALA A 744 0.50 30.01 0.06
C ALA A 744 -0.91 29.56 -0.21
N VAL A 745 -1.74 29.46 0.82
CA VAL A 745 -3.13 29.00 0.73
C VAL A 745 -4.04 30.11 1.23
N TRP A 746 -5.00 30.51 0.38
CA TRP A 746 -6.00 31.51 0.70
C TRP A 746 -7.41 30.90 0.67
N ASP A 747 -8.18 31.14 1.71
CA ASP A 747 -9.57 30.64 1.82
C ASP A 747 -10.61 31.50 1.05
N GLY A 748 -10.17 32.55 0.36
CA GLY A 748 -11.07 33.46 -0.37
C GLY A 748 -11.84 34.42 0.53
N LYS A 749 -11.39 34.63 1.78
CA LYS A 749 -12.02 35.51 2.77
C LYS A 749 -11.20 36.75 3.03
N ASN A 750 -11.89 37.79 3.55
CA ASN A 750 -11.28 39.01 4.04
C ASN A 750 -10.84 38.87 5.50
N PHE A 751 -10.25 39.93 6.08
CA PHE A 751 -9.81 39.96 7.49
C PHE A 751 -10.93 39.72 8.51
N ASN A 752 -12.20 39.92 8.12
CA ASN A 752 -13.35 39.67 8.99
C ASN A 752 -13.85 38.23 8.93
N GLY A 753 -13.23 37.38 8.09
CA GLY A 753 -13.66 36.00 7.86
C GLY A 753 -14.85 35.88 6.89
N GLU A 754 -15.21 36.96 6.19
CA GLU A 754 -16.30 37.02 5.22
C GLU A 754 -15.76 36.69 3.82
N ASP A 755 -16.59 36.02 3.02
CA ASP A 755 -16.29 35.74 1.62
C ASP A 755 -16.11 37.05 0.82
N VAL A 756 -15.01 37.16 0.07
CA VAL A 756 -14.76 38.35 -0.75
C VAL A 756 -15.72 38.42 -1.93
N ALA A 757 -16.03 39.64 -2.42
CA ALA A 757 -16.91 39.85 -3.55
C ALA A 757 -16.34 39.29 -4.87
N ALA A 758 -17.19 39.08 -5.87
CA ALA A 758 -16.74 38.75 -7.21
C ALA A 758 -15.83 39.88 -7.77
N GLY A 759 -14.67 39.51 -8.33
CA GLY A 759 -13.70 40.50 -8.82
C GLY A 759 -12.32 39.91 -9.04
N VAL A 760 -11.41 40.77 -9.51
CA VAL A 760 -9.98 40.42 -9.64
C VAL A 760 -9.25 40.88 -8.38
N TYR A 761 -8.47 39.99 -7.81
CA TYR A 761 -7.62 40.25 -6.65
C TYR A 761 -6.16 40.15 -7.08
N LEU A 762 -5.34 41.12 -6.63
CA LEU A 762 -3.92 41.15 -6.88
C LEU A 762 -3.18 40.50 -5.72
N ILE A 763 -2.14 39.75 -6.07
CA ILE A 763 -1.29 39.01 -5.12
C ILE A 763 0.10 39.59 -5.22
N PHE A 764 0.67 39.99 -4.10
CA PHE A 764 2.02 40.49 -3.99
C PHE A 764 2.79 39.65 -2.97
N SER A 765 4.05 39.36 -3.23
CA SER A 765 4.91 38.67 -2.30
C SER A 765 6.27 39.35 -2.14
N SER A 766 6.85 39.20 -0.96
CA SER A 766 8.19 39.67 -0.62
C SER A 766 8.86 38.66 0.31
N ALA A 767 10.13 38.33 0.04
CA ALA A 767 10.98 37.52 0.89
C ALA A 767 12.36 38.13 1.04
N GLU A 768 13.13 37.72 2.04
CA GLU A 768 14.50 38.18 2.32
C GLU A 768 14.63 39.72 2.28
N GLU A 769 13.83 40.41 3.11
CA GLU A 769 13.84 41.87 3.23
C GLU A 769 13.64 42.61 1.88
N GLY A 770 12.89 41.99 0.94
CA GLY A 770 12.56 42.60 -0.34
C GLY A 770 13.48 42.24 -1.49
N LYS A 771 14.47 41.41 -1.32
CA LYS A 771 15.33 40.91 -2.41
C LYS A 771 14.53 40.09 -3.43
N HIS A 772 13.57 39.33 -2.96
CA HIS A 772 12.70 38.50 -3.80
C HIS A 772 11.27 39.04 -3.78
N THR A 773 10.80 39.57 -4.88
CA THR A 773 9.42 40.07 -5.03
C THR A 773 8.74 39.43 -6.22
N ALA A 774 7.46 39.13 -6.10
CA ALA A 774 6.65 38.60 -7.18
C ALA A 774 5.21 39.13 -7.12
N SER A 775 4.51 39.03 -8.24
CA SER A 775 3.09 39.39 -8.30
C SER A 775 2.28 38.44 -9.14
N GLY A 776 0.99 38.35 -8.85
CA GLY A 776 0.03 37.52 -9.55
C GLY A 776 -1.38 38.10 -9.43
N LYS A 777 -2.33 37.36 -9.97
CA LYS A 777 -3.77 37.71 -9.85
C LYS A 777 -4.65 36.49 -9.81
N VAL A 778 -5.79 36.61 -9.15
CA VAL A 778 -6.85 35.60 -9.14
C VAL A 778 -8.20 36.27 -9.43
N LEU A 779 -9.03 35.60 -10.24
CA LEU A 779 -10.40 36.00 -10.53
C LEU A 779 -11.37 35.17 -9.66
N ILE A 780 -12.21 35.85 -8.94
CA ILE A 780 -13.30 35.23 -8.16
C ILE A 780 -14.63 35.54 -8.84
N ILE A 781 -15.40 34.49 -9.06
CA ILE A 781 -16.75 34.53 -9.63
C ILE A 781 -17.71 33.99 -8.55
N ARG A 782 -18.71 34.75 -8.20
CA ARG A 782 -19.73 34.38 -7.18
C ARG A 782 -21.09 34.28 -7.79
#